data_2cf9729238d75cda57d9b5c4ca603df3
#
_entry.id   2cf9729238d75cda57d9b5c4ca603df3
#
_cell.length_a   1.000
_cell.length_b   1.000
_cell.length_c   1.000
_cell.angle_alpha   90.00
_cell.angle_beta   90.00
_cell.angle_gamma   90.00
#
_symmetry.space_group_name_H-M   'P 1'
#
loop_
_entity.id
_entity.type
_entity.pdbx_description
1 polymer ?
#
loop_
_entity_poly.entity_id
_entity_poly.type
_entity_poly.pdbx_seq_one_letter_code
_entity_poly.pdbx_strand_id
1 'polypeptide(L)'
;MTASVARFIESFIPENYNLFLDINRSEKTFTGNVAITGEALDNHISLHQKDLTISSVLLDNESLNFQMDDANEAFHIELPETGVLTLVIEFSGRITDNMTGIYPSYYTHNGEKKEIISTQFESHFAREAFPSVDEPEAKATFDFSLKFDAEEGDIALSNMPEINSHLREETGVWTFETTPRMSTYLLAFGFGALQGKTAKTQNGTEVGVFATVAQAENSVDFALDIAVRVIDFYEDYFQVKYPIPLSYHLALPDFSAGAMENWGLVTYREVYLLVDENSSAASRQQVALVVAHELAHQWFGNLVTMKWWDDLWLNESFANMMEYVSVDAIEPSWNIFEDFQTTGVPHALQRDATDGVQSVHMEVNHPDEINTLFDSAIVYAKGSRLMHMLRRWLGDEAFAKGLKAYFEKHQYNNTIGRDLWNALSDASGKDVSSFMDTWLEQPGYPVVSAEVVDDTLILSQKQFFIGEHEDKGRLWEIPLNTNWKGLPDTLSEERIEIPNYNQLVAENNGALRLNTANTAHYITDYQGQLLDQLLEEFANLDTVSKLQILQERRLLAESGRISYESLFALLDLVEKEESFLIAQAKSQILAGLKRFIDEDTEAEVHYKALVRRQFQNDFERLGFDAKDGESDEDEMVRQTALSYLIQADYQPAVLAAASVFQAHKENIESIPASVRGLVLINQMKQENSLTLVEDYVNAYVTTNDSNFRRQLTQAVSYLKNQEGLDYVLGQLKDKHVVKPQDLYLWYMNFLSKSFAQETFWNWAKDNWDWIKAALGGDMSFDSFVNIPAGIFKTQERLDQYIAFFEPQTSDKALERNILMGIKTIAARVDLIEKEKAEVESALKDY
;
A
#
# COMPACT_ATOMS: atom_id res chain seq x y z
N MET A 1 18.30 21.03 -19.10
CA MET A 1 18.36 21.28 -17.67
C MET A 1 16.90 21.25 -17.23
N THR A 2 16.48 20.21 -16.56
CA THR A 2 15.20 20.17 -15.86
C THR A 2 15.22 21.25 -14.79
N ALA A 3 14.19 22.10 -14.74
CA ALA A 3 14.09 23.12 -13.70
C ALA A 3 13.91 22.38 -12.37
N SER A 4 14.82 22.61 -11.42
CA SER A 4 14.64 22.08 -10.07
C SER A 4 13.37 22.66 -9.45
N VAL A 5 12.68 21.87 -8.61
CA VAL A 5 11.53 22.37 -7.84
C VAL A 5 11.96 23.58 -7.01
N ALA A 6 11.22 24.69 -7.11
CA ALA A 6 11.50 25.89 -6.33
C ALA A 6 11.24 25.59 -4.84
N ARG A 7 12.22 25.87 -3.97
CA ARG A 7 12.15 25.66 -2.53
C ARG A 7 11.92 27.00 -1.85
N PHE A 8 10.70 27.22 -1.33
CA PHE A 8 10.32 28.49 -0.72
C PHE A 8 10.92 28.67 0.69
N ILE A 9 11.27 27.56 1.35
CA ILE A 9 12.03 27.61 2.60
C ILE A 9 13.38 28.35 2.46
N GLU A 10 13.96 28.41 1.27
CA GLU A 10 15.21 29.13 1.01
C GLU A 10 15.05 30.66 1.11
N SER A 11 13.83 31.19 1.01
CA SER A 11 13.53 32.60 1.14
C SER A 11 12.81 32.96 2.45
N PHE A 12 12.04 32.01 3.00
CA PHE A 12 11.27 32.22 4.24
C PHE A 12 11.17 30.93 5.06
N ILE A 13 11.66 30.98 6.29
CA ILE A 13 11.66 29.86 7.23
C ILE A 13 10.54 30.08 8.26
N PRO A 14 9.42 29.35 8.18
CA PRO A 14 8.33 29.48 9.14
C PRO A 14 8.72 28.88 10.51
N GLU A 15 8.26 29.50 11.59
CA GLU A 15 8.42 29.03 12.97
C GLU A 15 7.09 28.65 13.62
N ASN A 16 6.04 29.46 13.34
CA ASN A 16 4.70 29.25 13.89
C ASN A 16 3.62 29.70 12.91
N TYR A 17 2.55 28.93 12.86
CA TYR A 17 1.29 29.26 12.20
C TYR A 17 0.19 29.39 13.25
N ASN A 18 -0.37 30.60 13.44
CA ASN A 18 -1.61 30.78 14.18
C ASN A 18 -2.77 30.80 13.16
N LEU A 19 -3.42 29.65 13.00
CA LEU A 19 -4.40 29.39 11.95
C LEU A 19 -5.82 29.32 12.53
N PHE A 20 -6.69 30.15 12.01
CA PHE A 20 -8.12 30.09 12.24
C PHE A 20 -8.87 29.79 10.93
N LEU A 21 -9.79 28.82 10.97
CA LEU A 21 -10.68 28.46 9.87
C LEU A 21 -12.14 28.57 10.34
N ASP A 22 -12.99 29.21 9.53
CA ASP A 22 -14.45 29.24 9.67
C ASP A 22 -15.06 28.53 8.47
N ILE A 23 -15.60 27.34 8.70
CA ILE A 23 -16.06 26.41 7.66
C ILE A 23 -17.59 26.49 7.58
N ASN A 24 -18.10 26.76 6.38
CA ASN A 24 -19.51 26.63 6.03
C ASN A 24 -19.73 25.32 5.28
N ARG A 25 -20.05 24.26 6.00
CA ARG A 25 -20.29 22.91 5.47
C ARG A 25 -21.42 22.91 4.45
N SER A 26 -22.49 23.65 4.72
CA SER A 26 -23.69 23.70 3.87
C SER A 26 -23.42 24.32 2.50
N GLU A 27 -22.56 25.35 2.42
CA GLU A 27 -22.20 26.04 1.18
C GLU A 27 -20.92 25.51 0.53
N LYS A 28 -20.22 24.57 1.18
CA LYS A 28 -18.94 24.02 0.74
C LYS A 28 -17.87 25.11 0.52
N THR A 29 -17.79 26.05 1.47
CA THR A 29 -16.82 27.14 1.48
C THR A 29 -16.17 27.29 2.85
N PHE A 30 -15.03 27.96 2.89
CA PHE A 30 -14.42 28.37 4.14
C PHE A 30 -13.75 29.73 4.00
N THR A 31 -13.59 30.41 5.11
CA THR A 31 -12.75 31.60 5.27
C THR A 31 -11.70 31.31 6.32
N GLY A 32 -10.55 31.92 6.19
CA GLY A 32 -9.46 31.72 7.13
C GLY A 32 -8.63 32.97 7.33
N ASN A 33 -7.94 32.93 8.45
CA ASN A 33 -6.92 33.91 8.82
C ASN A 33 -5.74 33.12 9.35
N VAL A 34 -4.54 33.43 8.86
CA VAL A 34 -3.30 32.84 9.35
C VAL A 34 -2.28 33.92 9.67
N ALA A 35 -1.73 33.91 10.89
CA ALA A 35 -0.56 34.69 11.24
C ALA A 35 0.66 33.77 11.18
N ILE A 36 1.57 33.99 10.22
CA ILE A 36 2.78 33.21 10.02
C ILE A 36 3.95 33.98 10.59
N THR A 37 4.52 33.49 11.69
CA THR A 37 5.78 34.00 12.24
C THR A 37 6.93 33.20 11.68
N GLY A 38 7.97 33.87 11.18
CA GLY A 38 9.13 33.22 10.58
C GLY A 38 10.27 34.20 10.29
N GLU A 39 11.35 33.66 9.75
CA GLU A 39 12.55 34.42 9.33
C GLU A 39 12.56 34.60 7.81
N ALA A 40 12.42 35.83 7.35
CA ALA A 40 12.60 36.20 5.94
C ALA A 40 14.10 36.37 5.65
N LEU A 41 14.62 35.53 4.75
CA LEU A 41 16.01 35.55 4.30
C LEU A 41 16.18 36.45 3.05
N ASP A 42 15.09 36.77 2.36
CA ASP A 42 15.04 37.62 1.19
C ASP A 42 13.88 38.63 1.32
N ASN A 43 13.96 39.78 0.65
CA ASN A 43 12.88 40.74 0.55
C ASN A 43 11.76 40.31 -0.40
N HIS A 44 12.00 39.30 -1.24
CA HIS A 44 11.02 38.65 -2.11
C HIS A 44 10.80 37.25 -1.59
N ILE A 45 9.69 37.01 -0.93
CA ILE A 45 9.33 35.69 -0.45
C ILE A 45 8.14 35.12 -1.23
N SER A 46 8.05 33.82 -1.22
CA SER A 46 6.95 33.07 -1.85
C SER A 46 6.29 32.15 -0.83
N LEU A 47 4.97 32.07 -0.91
CA LEU A 47 4.17 31.11 -0.16
C LEU A 47 3.34 30.26 -1.14
N HIS A 48 3.14 29.01 -0.79
CA HIS A 48 2.26 28.13 -1.55
C HIS A 48 0.78 28.47 -1.28
N GLN A 49 -0.02 28.39 -2.32
CA GLN A 49 -1.48 28.38 -2.28
C GLN A 49 -2.00 27.66 -3.53
N LYS A 50 -3.16 27.02 -3.43
CA LYS A 50 -3.86 26.44 -4.57
C LYS A 50 -5.35 26.67 -4.41
N ASP A 51 -5.97 27.31 -5.42
CA ASP A 51 -7.40 27.62 -5.45
C ASP A 51 -7.88 28.49 -4.28
N LEU A 52 -6.99 29.18 -3.58
CA LEU A 52 -7.32 30.13 -2.53
C LEU A 52 -7.47 31.56 -3.11
N THR A 53 -8.41 32.29 -2.55
CA THR A 53 -8.52 33.74 -2.77
C THR A 53 -7.84 34.45 -1.61
N ILE A 54 -6.66 35.03 -1.86
CA ILE A 54 -5.95 35.86 -0.88
C ILE A 54 -6.56 37.26 -0.90
N SER A 55 -7.15 37.70 0.19
CA SER A 55 -7.81 39.00 0.28
C SER A 55 -6.92 40.10 0.83
N SER A 56 -6.02 39.79 1.76
CA SER A 56 -5.07 40.73 2.31
C SER A 56 -3.81 40.04 2.84
N VAL A 57 -2.69 40.77 2.77
CA VAL A 57 -1.40 40.42 3.42
C VAL A 57 -0.96 41.62 4.22
N LEU A 58 -0.80 41.46 5.51
CA LEU A 58 -0.42 42.54 6.43
C LEU A 58 0.91 42.21 7.14
N LEU A 59 1.75 43.22 7.30
CA LEU A 59 2.90 43.26 8.19
C LEU A 59 2.75 44.46 9.12
N ASP A 60 2.76 44.25 10.43
CA ASP A 60 2.55 45.32 11.45
C ASP A 60 1.27 46.15 11.21
N ASN A 61 0.20 45.53 10.73
CA ASN A 61 -1.10 46.13 10.29
C ASN A 61 -0.98 47.01 9.03
N GLU A 62 0.15 47.05 8.35
CA GLU A 62 0.27 47.72 7.04
C GLU A 62 0.10 46.72 5.90
N SER A 63 -0.66 47.08 4.87
CA SER A 63 -0.91 46.24 3.73
C SER A 63 0.32 46.10 2.84
N LEU A 64 0.70 44.87 2.54
CA LEU A 64 1.77 44.55 1.59
C LEU A 64 1.17 44.27 0.19
N ASN A 65 1.98 44.56 -0.84
CA ASN A 65 1.70 44.12 -2.18
C ASN A 65 2.06 42.65 -2.38
N PHE A 66 1.21 41.91 -3.05
CA PHE A 66 1.47 40.55 -3.43
C PHE A 66 1.00 40.25 -4.85
N GLN A 67 1.58 39.24 -5.48
CA GLN A 67 1.24 38.80 -6.83
C GLN A 67 0.90 37.30 -6.81
N MET A 68 -0.29 36.95 -7.32
CA MET A 68 -0.72 35.56 -7.50
C MET A 68 0.06 34.91 -8.66
N ASP A 69 0.43 33.65 -8.49
CA ASP A 69 1.04 32.79 -9.48
C ASP A 69 0.38 31.41 -9.44
N ASP A 70 -0.84 31.34 -9.94
CA ASP A 70 -1.68 30.15 -9.92
C ASP A 70 -1.05 28.99 -10.72
N ALA A 71 -0.22 29.30 -11.73
CA ALA A 71 0.46 28.30 -12.53
C ALA A 71 1.50 27.49 -11.75
N ASN A 72 2.09 28.09 -10.70
CA ASN A 72 3.06 27.47 -9.81
C ASN A 72 2.47 27.23 -8.39
N GLU A 73 1.15 27.31 -8.24
CA GLU A 73 0.44 27.13 -6.96
C GLU A 73 1.05 28.02 -5.85
N ALA A 74 1.30 29.28 -6.15
CA ALA A 74 2.03 30.19 -5.27
C ALA A 74 1.47 31.61 -5.30
N PHE A 75 1.97 32.45 -4.42
CA PHE A 75 1.93 33.91 -4.50
C PHE A 75 3.19 34.51 -3.90
N HIS A 76 3.58 35.65 -4.41
CA HIS A 76 4.83 36.35 -4.10
C HIS A 76 4.58 37.63 -3.35
N ILE A 77 5.36 37.89 -2.32
CA ILE A 77 5.22 39.04 -1.44
C ILE A 77 6.53 39.84 -1.46
N GLU A 78 6.41 41.17 -1.63
CA GLU A 78 7.54 42.08 -1.45
C GLU A 78 7.56 42.61 -0.02
N LEU A 79 8.66 42.35 0.70
CA LEU A 79 8.88 42.76 2.09
C LEU A 79 9.72 44.05 2.14
N PRO A 80 9.43 44.96 3.07
CA PRO A 80 10.24 46.15 3.28
C PRO A 80 11.63 45.86 3.87
N GLU A 81 11.75 44.74 4.63
CA GLU A 81 12.98 44.31 5.28
C GLU A 81 13.00 42.80 5.48
N THR A 82 14.20 42.26 5.69
CA THR A 82 14.45 40.87 6.07
C THR A 82 14.54 40.68 7.57
N GLY A 83 14.49 39.43 8.05
CA GLY A 83 14.57 39.03 9.46
C GLY A 83 13.30 38.43 10.00
N VAL A 84 13.18 38.35 11.32
CA VAL A 84 12.01 37.74 11.96
C VAL A 84 10.83 38.69 11.90
N LEU A 85 9.72 38.21 11.33
CA LEU A 85 8.50 38.96 11.14
C LEU A 85 7.25 38.07 11.27
N THR A 86 6.09 38.71 11.36
CA THR A 86 4.80 38.02 11.38
C THR A 86 3.89 38.56 10.27
N LEU A 87 3.56 37.71 9.31
CA LEU A 87 2.61 38.04 8.25
C LEU A 87 1.21 37.60 8.66
N VAL A 88 0.23 38.50 8.54
CA VAL A 88 -1.19 38.17 8.74
C VAL A 88 -1.88 38.14 7.39
N ILE A 89 -2.46 36.98 7.03
CA ILE A 89 -3.03 36.72 5.73
C ILE A 89 -4.49 36.33 5.91
N GLU A 90 -5.39 37.05 5.24
CA GLU A 90 -6.81 36.67 5.15
C GLU A 90 -7.07 36.01 3.82
N PHE A 91 -7.82 34.93 3.84
CA PHE A 91 -8.09 34.12 2.66
C PHE A 91 -9.43 33.41 2.73
N SER A 92 -9.85 32.90 1.58
CA SER A 92 -11.03 32.02 1.48
C SER A 92 -10.80 30.94 0.43
N GLY A 93 -11.55 29.86 0.56
CA GLY A 93 -11.46 28.71 -0.36
C GLY A 93 -12.77 27.96 -0.46
N ARG A 94 -12.75 26.87 -1.20
CA ARG A 94 -13.87 25.96 -1.43
C ARG A 94 -13.54 24.56 -0.94
N ILE A 95 -14.54 23.88 -0.41
CA ILE A 95 -14.50 22.46 -0.09
C ILE A 95 -14.87 21.69 -1.35
N THR A 96 -14.04 20.74 -1.74
CA THR A 96 -14.24 19.91 -2.95
C THR A 96 -14.44 18.46 -2.58
N ASP A 97 -14.97 17.66 -3.50
CA ASP A 97 -15.14 16.21 -3.31
C ASP A 97 -13.86 15.42 -3.74
N ASN A 98 -12.72 16.07 -3.89
CA ASN A 98 -11.49 15.44 -4.45
C ASN A 98 -10.71 14.57 -3.45
N MET A 99 -11.14 14.49 -2.19
CA MET A 99 -10.44 13.79 -1.11
C MET A 99 -9.02 14.32 -0.83
N THR A 100 -8.75 15.58 -1.19
CA THR A 100 -7.53 16.34 -0.87
C THR A 100 -7.91 17.69 -0.26
N GLY A 101 -6.99 18.33 0.44
CA GLY A 101 -7.28 19.59 1.14
C GLY A 101 -8.33 19.37 2.23
N ILE A 102 -9.36 20.20 2.25
CA ILE A 102 -10.54 20.06 3.13
C ILE A 102 -11.67 19.47 2.29
N TYR A 103 -12.21 18.33 2.69
CA TYR A 103 -13.22 17.62 1.89
C TYR A 103 -14.31 16.94 2.72
N PRO A 104 -15.52 16.70 2.15
CA PRO A 104 -16.60 15.97 2.79
C PRO A 104 -16.46 14.45 2.57
N SER A 105 -16.78 13.67 3.60
CA SER A 105 -16.98 12.23 3.53
C SER A 105 -18.44 11.89 3.77
N TYR A 106 -19.06 11.12 2.85
CA TYR A 106 -20.49 10.85 2.86
C TYR A 106 -20.83 9.46 3.37
N TYR A 107 -21.89 9.39 4.19
CA TYR A 107 -22.42 8.14 4.71
C TYR A 107 -23.95 8.20 4.85
N THR A 108 -24.57 7.06 5.09
CA THR A 108 -26.04 6.97 5.33
C THR A 108 -26.29 6.51 6.77
N HIS A 109 -27.15 7.24 7.48
CA HIS A 109 -27.59 6.89 8.82
C HIS A 109 -29.11 7.02 8.94
N ASN A 110 -29.80 5.95 9.35
CA ASN A 110 -31.26 5.90 9.47
C ASN A 110 -32.00 6.31 8.18
N GLY A 111 -31.43 5.99 7.01
CA GLY A 111 -32.01 6.34 5.69
C GLY A 111 -31.76 7.77 5.25
N GLU A 112 -31.06 8.60 6.04
CA GLU A 112 -30.67 9.95 5.70
C GLU A 112 -29.20 10.02 5.27
N LYS A 113 -28.91 10.79 4.24
CA LYS A 113 -27.55 11.11 3.85
C LYS A 113 -26.95 12.09 4.82
N LYS A 114 -25.76 11.78 5.33
CA LYS A 114 -24.99 12.58 6.27
C LYS A 114 -23.58 12.78 5.73
N GLU A 115 -22.85 13.72 6.32
CA GLU A 115 -21.44 13.93 6.00
C GLU A 115 -20.65 14.31 7.25
N ILE A 116 -19.37 14.00 7.20
CA ILE A 116 -18.34 14.58 8.05
C ILE A 116 -17.38 15.36 7.17
N ILE A 117 -16.69 16.34 7.72
CA ILE A 117 -15.60 17.05 7.05
C ILE A 117 -14.28 16.56 7.62
N SER A 118 -13.30 16.32 6.78
CA SER A 118 -11.94 15.96 7.17
C SER A 118 -10.90 16.59 6.24
N THR A 119 -9.62 16.33 6.53
CA THR A 119 -8.49 16.85 5.77
C THR A 119 -7.64 15.71 5.22
N GLN A 120 -6.96 15.97 4.08
CA GLN A 120 -5.84 15.20 3.56
C GLN A 120 -4.83 16.16 2.97
N PHE A 121 -3.67 16.31 3.62
CA PHE A 121 -2.65 17.28 3.22
C PHE A 121 -1.39 16.66 2.63
N GLU A 122 -1.11 15.40 2.84
CA GLU A 122 -0.03 14.72 2.16
C GLU A 122 -0.38 14.46 0.68
N SER A 123 0.52 14.74 -0.24
CA SER A 123 1.91 15.16 -0.04
C SER A 123 2.07 16.68 0.11
N HIS A 124 1.30 17.49 -0.65
CA HIS A 124 1.43 18.94 -0.76
C HIS A 124 0.05 19.63 -0.95
N PHE A 125 -0.96 19.18 -0.21
CA PHE A 125 -2.32 19.70 -0.29
C PHE A 125 -2.71 20.61 0.88
N ALA A 126 -1.79 20.90 1.82
CA ALA A 126 -2.03 21.93 2.86
C ALA A 126 -2.26 23.30 2.22
N ARG A 127 -1.63 23.58 1.08
CA ARG A 127 -1.80 24.79 0.26
C ARG A 127 -3.21 24.99 -0.31
N GLU A 128 -4.04 23.94 -0.33
CA GLU A 128 -5.45 24.02 -0.71
C GLU A 128 -6.33 24.51 0.45
N ALA A 129 -5.80 24.47 1.70
CA ALA A 129 -6.52 24.83 2.91
C ALA A 129 -6.04 26.17 3.51
N PHE A 130 -4.75 26.49 3.43
CA PHE A 130 -4.19 27.75 3.96
C PHE A 130 -2.84 28.08 3.29
N PRO A 131 -2.50 29.38 3.19
CA PRO A 131 -1.20 29.83 2.69
C PRO A 131 -0.06 29.35 3.61
N SER A 132 0.98 28.76 3.02
CA SER A 132 2.07 28.17 3.79
C SER A 132 3.35 27.98 2.98
N VAL A 133 4.48 27.68 3.63
CA VAL A 133 5.60 27.00 3.01
C VAL A 133 5.35 25.51 3.11
N ASP A 134 4.66 24.97 2.09
CA ASP A 134 4.16 23.60 2.07
C ASP A 134 5.24 22.62 1.57
N GLU A 135 6.27 22.47 2.38
CA GLU A 135 7.45 21.63 2.15
C GLU A 135 7.78 20.82 3.41
N PRO A 136 8.19 19.54 3.30
CA PRO A 136 8.44 18.71 4.48
C PRO A 136 9.54 19.26 5.41
N GLU A 137 10.52 20.01 4.86
CA GLU A 137 11.58 20.65 5.65
C GLU A 137 11.09 21.87 6.43
N ALA A 138 10.00 22.50 6.00
CA ALA A 138 9.48 23.73 6.60
C ALA A 138 8.65 23.45 7.86
N LYS A 139 9.25 22.77 8.85
CA LYS A 139 8.58 22.46 10.12
C LYS A 139 8.32 23.71 10.95
N ALA A 140 7.11 23.81 11.49
CA ALA A 140 6.68 24.86 12.38
C ALA A 140 5.73 24.33 13.46
N THR A 141 5.42 25.12 14.47
CA THR A 141 4.32 24.86 15.42
C THR A 141 3.01 25.42 14.86
N PHE A 142 1.89 24.83 15.28
CA PHE A 142 0.55 25.28 14.87
C PHE A 142 -0.30 25.57 16.10
N ASP A 143 -0.80 26.81 16.18
CA ASP A 143 -1.92 27.22 17.05
C ASP A 143 -3.18 27.17 16.19
N PHE A 144 -3.97 26.11 16.36
CA PHE A 144 -5.11 25.86 15.48
C PHE A 144 -6.44 26.12 16.17
N SER A 145 -7.31 26.86 15.49
CA SER A 145 -8.69 27.11 15.89
C SER A 145 -9.65 26.88 14.74
N LEU A 146 -10.80 26.26 15.05
CA LEU A 146 -11.79 25.84 14.08
C LEU A 146 -13.18 26.31 14.50
N LYS A 147 -13.91 26.89 13.56
CA LYS A 147 -15.33 27.14 13.68
C LYS A 147 -16.06 26.54 12.48
N PHE A 148 -17.26 26.04 12.69
CA PHE A 148 -18.11 25.49 11.64
C PHE A 148 -19.59 25.60 11.99
N ASP A 149 -20.46 25.41 10.98
CA ASP A 149 -21.90 25.34 11.14
C ASP A 149 -22.31 24.01 11.80
N ALA A 150 -22.14 23.93 13.15
CA ALA A 150 -22.33 22.73 13.93
C ALA A 150 -23.79 22.30 14.03
N GLU A 151 -24.05 21.00 13.93
CA GLU A 151 -25.29 20.33 14.26
C GLU A 151 -25.24 19.76 15.68
N GLU A 152 -26.39 19.40 16.24
CA GLU A 152 -26.46 18.79 17.57
C GLU A 152 -25.75 17.42 17.57
N GLY A 153 -24.78 17.26 18.45
CA GLY A 153 -23.96 16.03 18.57
C GLY A 153 -22.67 16.01 17.74
N ASP A 154 -22.40 17.06 16.94
CA ASP A 154 -21.12 17.19 16.26
C ASP A 154 -19.98 17.38 17.26
N ILE A 155 -18.87 16.72 16.98
CA ILE A 155 -17.58 16.93 17.66
C ILE A 155 -16.49 17.23 16.65
N ALA A 156 -15.43 17.91 17.06
CA ALA A 156 -14.24 18.14 16.27
C ALA A 156 -13.01 17.50 16.92
N LEU A 157 -12.17 16.90 16.08
CA LEU A 157 -10.90 16.30 16.45
C LEU A 157 -9.79 16.99 15.66
N SER A 158 -8.60 17.10 16.27
CA SER A 158 -7.41 17.63 15.62
C SER A 158 -6.15 16.96 16.20
N ASN A 159 -4.97 17.42 15.79
CA ASN A 159 -3.67 16.88 16.20
C ASN A 159 -3.44 16.90 17.73
N MET A 160 -4.05 17.84 18.42
CA MET A 160 -3.81 18.09 19.86
C MET A 160 -5.14 18.17 20.62
N PRO A 161 -5.13 18.04 21.96
CA PRO A 161 -6.33 18.18 22.79
C PRO A 161 -7.00 19.53 22.61
N GLU A 162 -8.32 19.56 22.72
CA GLU A 162 -9.07 20.81 22.83
C GLU A 162 -8.73 21.51 24.15
N ILE A 163 -8.47 22.81 24.09
CA ILE A 163 -8.38 23.70 25.24
C ILE A 163 -9.62 24.59 25.31
N ASN A 164 -10.04 24.92 26.53
CA ASN A 164 -11.06 25.93 26.77
C ASN A 164 -12.44 25.64 26.12
N SER A 165 -13.08 24.53 26.49
CA SER A 165 -14.43 24.15 26.04
C SER A 165 -15.48 25.23 26.34
N HIS A 166 -15.27 26.11 27.36
CA HIS A 166 -16.13 27.27 27.62
C HIS A 166 -16.15 28.28 26.46
N LEU A 167 -14.98 28.52 25.84
CA LEU A 167 -14.92 29.42 24.67
C LEU A 167 -15.76 28.87 23.53
N ARG A 168 -15.70 27.56 23.34
CA ARG A 168 -16.52 26.85 22.33
C ARG A 168 -18.03 27.04 22.62
N GLU A 169 -18.46 26.84 23.86
CA GLU A 169 -19.85 26.99 24.24
C GLU A 169 -20.38 28.43 24.01
N GLU A 170 -19.52 29.44 24.20
CA GLU A 170 -19.85 30.84 24.00
C GLU A 170 -19.81 31.33 22.54
N THR A 171 -18.80 30.86 21.78
CA THR A 171 -18.45 31.42 20.46
C THR A 171 -18.62 30.43 19.29
N GLY A 172 -18.73 29.12 19.56
CA GLY A 172 -18.70 28.07 18.57
C GLY A 172 -17.28 27.76 18.04
N VAL A 173 -16.23 28.33 18.66
CA VAL A 173 -14.84 28.14 18.23
C VAL A 173 -14.19 27.04 19.05
N TRP A 174 -13.73 26.00 18.36
CA TRP A 174 -12.86 24.96 18.90
C TRP A 174 -11.43 25.45 18.86
N THR A 175 -10.69 25.35 19.95
CA THR A 175 -9.28 25.75 20.05
C THR A 175 -8.49 24.59 20.59
N PHE A 176 -7.36 24.27 19.93
CA PHE A 176 -6.53 23.13 20.30
C PHE A 176 -5.20 23.60 20.90
N GLU A 177 -4.56 22.75 21.68
CA GLU A 177 -3.20 22.99 22.19
C GLU A 177 -2.23 23.19 21.01
N THR A 178 -1.17 23.97 21.23
CA THR A 178 -0.10 24.17 20.25
C THR A 178 0.55 22.83 19.91
N THR A 179 0.71 22.54 18.62
CA THR A 179 1.39 21.32 18.18
C THR A 179 2.89 21.37 18.49
N PRO A 180 3.59 20.25 18.59
CA PRO A 180 5.02 20.26 18.44
C PRO A 180 5.42 20.75 17.04
N ARG A 181 6.71 21.03 16.84
CA ARG A 181 7.24 21.42 15.54
C ARG A 181 7.09 20.25 14.54
N MET A 182 6.31 20.44 13.50
CA MET A 182 5.97 19.43 12.50
C MET A 182 5.82 20.04 11.09
N SER A 183 5.83 19.18 10.09
CA SER A 183 5.58 19.55 8.69
C SER A 183 4.10 19.88 8.45
N THR A 184 3.81 20.73 7.46
CA THR A 184 2.45 21.16 7.11
C THR A 184 1.53 19.99 6.75
N TYR A 185 2.06 18.96 6.07
CA TYR A 185 1.28 17.84 5.61
C TYR A 185 0.69 16.98 6.74
N LEU A 186 1.19 17.14 7.97
CA LEU A 186 0.73 16.42 9.16
C LEU A 186 -0.38 17.13 9.94
N LEU A 187 -0.70 18.39 9.60
CA LEU A 187 -1.82 19.10 10.20
C LEU A 187 -3.14 18.45 9.75
N ALA A 188 -4.02 18.19 10.71
CA ALA A 188 -5.29 17.55 10.40
C ALA A 188 -6.41 18.00 11.34
N PHE A 189 -7.62 17.95 10.83
CA PHE A 189 -8.83 18.01 11.63
C PHE A 189 -9.96 17.21 10.96
N GLY A 190 -10.92 16.80 11.78
CA GLY A 190 -12.15 16.20 11.30
C GLY A 190 -13.30 16.54 12.24
N PHE A 191 -14.50 16.79 11.69
CA PHE A 191 -15.66 17.09 12.49
C PHE A 191 -16.97 16.58 11.87
N GLY A 192 -17.94 16.38 12.73
CA GLY A 192 -19.29 15.95 12.41
C GLY A 192 -19.86 15.03 13.48
N ALA A 193 -20.91 14.27 13.13
CA ALA A 193 -21.54 13.32 14.04
C ALA A 193 -20.67 12.06 14.18
N LEU A 194 -19.77 12.07 15.15
CA LEU A 194 -18.80 11.02 15.44
C LEU A 194 -19.09 10.36 16.80
N GLN A 195 -18.71 9.10 16.91
CA GLN A 195 -18.67 8.34 18.17
C GLN A 195 -17.33 7.63 18.27
N GLY A 196 -16.89 7.29 19.49
CA GLY A 196 -15.64 6.62 19.69
C GLY A 196 -15.43 6.15 21.10
N LYS A 197 -14.31 5.46 21.30
CA LYS A 197 -13.87 4.97 22.61
C LYS A 197 -12.41 5.36 22.82
N THR A 198 -12.03 5.56 24.08
CA THR A 198 -10.66 5.89 24.46
C THR A 198 -10.10 4.92 25.50
N ALA A 199 -8.80 4.77 25.48
CA ALA A 199 -8.01 4.02 26.45
C ALA A 199 -6.68 4.75 26.69
N LYS A 200 -5.84 4.24 27.60
CA LYS A 200 -4.53 4.82 27.87
C LYS A 200 -3.42 3.80 27.72
N THR A 201 -2.30 4.22 27.16
CA THR A 201 -1.05 3.46 27.17
C THR A 201 -0.46 3.38 28.58
N GLN A 202 0.54 2.53 28.77
CA GLN A 202 1.27 2.40 30.05
C GLN A 202 1.89 3.74 30.50
N ASN A 203 2.33 4.58 29.55
CA ASN A 203 2.91 5.88 29.83
C ASN A 203 1.89 7.03 29.91
N GLY A 204 0.59 6.73 29.75
CA GLY A 204 -0.51 7.66 29.96
C GLY A 204 -0.98 8.43 28.72
N THR A 205 -0.45 8.14 27.54
CA THR A 205 -0.97 8.68 26.27
C THR A 205 -2.43 8.24 26.09
N GLU A 206 -3.31 9.19 25.80
CA GLU A 206 -4.69 8.88 25.50
C GLU A 206 -4.84 8.41 24.05
N VAL A 207 -5.30 7.18 23.87
CA VAL A 207 -5.58 6.61 22.54
C VAL A 207 -7.08 6.59 22.34
N GLY A 208 -7.55 7.08 21.18
CA GLY A 208 -8.97 7.07 20.84
C GLY A 208 -9.20 6.52 19.44
N VAL A 209 -10.28 5.77 19.26
CA VAL A 209 -10.73 5.34 17.92
C VAL A 209 -12.14 5.83 17.70
N PHE A 210 -12.34 6.54 16.59
CA PHE A 210 -13.58 7.24 16.26
C PHE A 210 -14.09 6.82 14.88
N ALA A 211 -15.40 6.80 14.76
CA ALA A 211 -16.10 6.54 13.50
C ALA A 211 -17.40 7.38 13.45
N THR A 212 -18.05 7.39 12.30
CA THR A 212 -19.38 8.00 12.19
C THR A 212 -20.40 7.26 13.06
N VAL A 213 -21.44 7.96 13.48
CA VAL A 213 -22.56 7.36 14.27
C VAL A 213 -23.35 6.27 13.51
N ALA A 214 -23.05 6.07 12.22
CA ALA A 214 -23.63 4.98 11.43
C ALA A 214 -22.96 3.61 11.68
N GLN A 215 -21.76 3.60 12.24
CA GLN A 215 -21.01 2.39 12.54
C GLN A 215 -21.44 1.78 13.86
N ALA A 216 -21.23 0.47 14.04
CA ALA A 216 -21.50 -0.21 15.30
C ALA A 216 -20.50 0.26 16.39
N GLU A 217 -20.96 0.47 17.62
CA GLU A 217 -20.11 0.95 18.72
C GLU A 217 -18.91 0.02 19.03
N ASN A 218 -19.05 -1.29 18.80
CA ASN A 218 -18.00 -2.27 19.05
C ASN A 218 -17.01 -2.42 17.88
N SER A 219 -17.27 -1.81 16.74
CA SER A 219 -16.38 -1.89 15.56
C SER A 219 -15.02 -1.22 15.77
N VAL A 220 -14.88 -0.36 16.79
CA VAL A 220 -13.65 0.35 17.14
C VAL A 220 -12.79 -0.38 18.19
N ASP A 221 -13.34 -1.41 18.87
CA ASP A 221 -12.71 -2.02 20.04
C ASP A 221 -11.38 -2.72 19.71
N PHE A 222 -11.34 -3.44 18.59
CA PHE A 222 -10.14 -4.14 18.15
C PHE A 222 -9.00 -3.17 17.79
N ALA A 223 -9.27 -2.15 17.00
CA ALA A 223 -8.27 -1.16 16.62
C ALA A 223 -7.75 -0.37 17.83
N LEU A 224 -8.61 -0.10 18.82
CA LEU A 224 -8.22 0.56 20.06
C LEU A 224 -7.23 -0.30 20.88
N ASP A 225 -7.52 -1.59 21.04
CA ASP A 225 -6.61 -2.53 21.72
C ASP A 225 -5.25 -2.61 21.00
N ILE A 226 -5.27 -2.80 19.68
CA ILE A 226 -4.05 -2.86 18.87
C ILE A 226 -3.25 -1.57 19.00
N ALA A 227 -3.89 -0.40 18.85
CA ALA A 227 -3.19 0.88 18.91
C ALA A 227 -2.48 1.12 20.26
N VAL A 228 -3.14 0.80 21.37
CA VAL A 228 -2.53 0.91 22.72
C VAL A 228 -1.29 0.02 22.82
N ARG A 229 -1.40 -1.25 22.42
CA ARG A 229 -0.30 -2.22 22.53
C ARG A 229 0.84 -1.91 21.59
N VAL A 230 0.57 -1.40 20.42
CA VAL A 230 1.58 -1.00 19.43
C VAL A 230 2.36 0.22 19.89
N ILE A 231 1.71 1.25 20.45
CA ILE A 231 2.41 2.41 21.02
C ILE A 231 3.32 1.96 22.17
N ASP A 232 2.83 1.14 23.09
CA ASP A 232 3.63 0.59 24.19
C ASP A 232 4.84 -0.19 23.66
N PHE A 233 4.65 -1.01 22.61
CA PHE A 233 5.73 -1.73 21.96
C PHE A 233 6.78 -0.78 21.33
N TYR A 234 6.36 0.23 20.57
CA TYR A 234 7.29 1.16 19.92
C TYR A 234 8.07 2.01 20.93
N GLU A 235 7.45 2.48 22.00
CA GLU A 235 8.15 3.18 23.08
C GLU A 235 9.24 2.31 23.72
N ASP A 236 8.96 1.03 23.93
CA ASP A 236 9.92 0.06 24.46
C ASP A 236 11.01 -0.30 23.44
N TYR A 237 10.66 -0.48 22.17
CA TYR A 237 11.58 -0.85 21.11
C TYR A 237 12.56 0.27 20.74
N PHE A 238 12.04 1.50 20.54
CA PHE A 238 12.85 2.66 20.17
C PHE A 238 13.50 3.31 21.38
N GLN A 239 13.04 3.03 22.60
CA GLN A 239 13.46 3.71 23.84
C GLN A 239 13.27 5.23 23.75
N VAL A 240 12.29 5.69 22.99
CA VAL A 240 11.88 7.10 22.80
C VAL A 240 10.37 7.16 22.98
N LYS A 241 9.92 7.96 23.93
CA LYS A 241 8.50 8.10 24.26
C LYS A 241 7.71 8.71 23.11
N TYR A 242 6.46 8.34 23.01
CA TYR A 242 5.49 9.02 22.15
C TYR A 242 5.35 10.48 22.58
N PRO A 243 5.58 11.45 21.67
CA PRO A 243 5.90 12.81 22.11
C PRO A 243 4.72 13.73 22.40
N ILE A 244 3.47 13.30 22.07
CA ILE A 244 2.26 14.12 22.26
C ILE A 244 1.26 13.39 23.15
N PRO A 245 0.30 14.14 23.79
CA PRO A 245 -0.52 13.57 24.86
C PRO A 245 -1.64 12.63 24.36
N LEU A 246 -1.96 12.64 23.06
CA LEU A 246 -3.02 11.83 22.47
C LEU A 246 -2.61 11.17 21.16
N SER A 247 -3.29 10.08 20.82
CA SER A 247 -3.25 9.43 19.51
C SER A 247 -4.67 9.04 19.15
N TYR A 248 -5.32 9.84 18.32
CA TYR A 248 -6.67 9.57 17.83
C TYR A 248 -6.63 8.96 16.45
N HIS A 249 -7.54 8.02 16.19
CA HIS A 249 -7.69 7.28 14.96
C HIS A 249 -9.11 7.47 14.44
N LEU A 250 -9.28 8.05 13.28
CA LEU A 250 -10.58 8.39 12.70
C LEU A 250 -10.85 7.58 11.43
N ALA A 251 -11.92 6.79 11.45
CA ALA A 251 -12.42 6.09 10.27
C ALA A 251 -13.22 7.06 9.38
N LEU A 252 -12.85 7.11 8.11
CA LEU A 252 -13.48 7.97 7.11
C LEU A 252 -14.28 7.14 6.10
N PRO A 253 -15.54 7.50 5.84
CA PRO A 253 -16.37 6.87 4.80
C PRO A 253 -15.80 7.02 3.39
N ASP A 254 -15.15 8.16 3.10
CA ASP A 254 -14.49 8.47 1.83
C ASP A 254 -13.06 8.93 2.10
N PHE A 255 -12.10 8.21 1.53
CA PHE A 255 -10.68 8.48 1.69
C PHE A 255 -9.89 7.86 0.53
N SER A 256 -9.01 8.61 -0.12
CA SER A 256 -8.28 8.14 -1.30
C SER A 256 -7.18 7.13 -0.98
N ALA A 257 -6.38 7.40 0.04
CA ALA A 257 -5.34 6.49 0.52
C ALA A 257 -5.91 5.36 1.41
N GLY A 258 -5.07 4.48 1.89
CA GLY A 258 -5.45 3.48 2.91
C GLY A 258 -5.60 4.09 4.29
N ALA A 259 -4.58 4.84 4.70
CA ALA A 259 -4.52 5.61 5.94
C ALA A 259 -3.56 6.80 5.78
N MET A 260 -3.44 7.64 6.82
CA MET A 260 -2.57 8.82 6.87
C MET A 260 -2.14 9.10 8.31
N GLU A 261 -0.87 9.26 8.51
CA GLU A 261 -0.19 9.37 9.79
C GLU A 261 -0.30 10.74 10.50
N ASN A 262 -1.22 11.61 10.16
CA ASN A 262 -1.34 12.94 10.77
C ASN A 262 -1.09 12.90 12.28
N TRP A 263 -0.14 13.69 12.76
CA TRP A 263 0.33 13.56 14.14
C TRP A 263 -0.76 13.81 15.18
N GLY A 264 -1.14 12.77 15.90
CA GLY A 264 -2.22 12.82 16.91
C GLY A 264 -3.64 12.60 16.36
N LEU A 265 -3.87 12.70 15.04
CA LEU A 265 -5.16 12.41 14.40
C LEU A 265 -4.94 11.59 13.12
N VAL A 266 -4.66 10.32 13.28
CA VAL A 266 -4.48 9.39 12.17
C VAL A 266 -5.81 9.10 11.51
N THR A 267 -5.88 9.19 10.18
CA THR A 267 -7.11 8.96 9.42
C THR A 267 -7.01 7.67 8.60
N TYR A 268 -8.13 6.99 8.43
CA TYR A 268 -8.19 5.67 7.78
C TYR A 268 -9.41 5.54 6.88
N ARG A 269 -9.29 4.78 5.80
CA ARG A 269 -10.49 4.15 5.25
C ARG A 269 -11.13 3.26 6.29
N GLU A 270 -12.45 3.26 6.39
CA GLU A 270 -13.18 2.41 7.32
C GLU A 270 -12.74 0.95 7.30
N VAL A 271 -12.45 0.40 6.10
CA VAL A 271 -12.04 -1.00 5.92
C VAL A 271 -10.70 -1.35 6.57
N TYR A 272 -9.86 -0.35 6.85
CA TYR A 272 -8.54 -0.52 7.47
C TYR A 272 -8.50 -0.16 8.96
N LEU A 273 -9.66 0.17 9.56
CA LEU A 273 -9.76 0.47 10.97
C LEU A 273 -10.89 -0.30 11.67
N LEU A 274 -12.03 -0.50 10.99
CA LEU A 274 -13.25 -1.01 11.61
C LEU A 274 -13.40 -2.51 11.38
N VAL A 275 -13.34 -3.28 12.45
CA VAL A 275 -13.63 -4.72 12.47
C VAL A 275 -14.35 -5.08 13.75
N ASP A 276 -15.13 -6.15 13.71
CA ASP A 276 -15.87 -6.71 14.85
C ASP A 276 -15.54 -8.20 15.03
N GLU A 277 -16.23 -8.86 15.95
CA GLU A 277 -16.05 -10.28 16.25
C GLU A 277 -16.42 -11.23 15.08
N ASN A 278 -17.19 -10.74 14.09
CA ASN A 278 -17.61 -11.50 12.93
C ASN A 278 -16.66 -11.29 11.73
N SER A 279 -15.74 -10.36 11.82
CA SER A 279 -14.77 -10.08 10.78
C SER A 279 -13.79 -11.24 10.59
N SER A 280 -13.36 -11.48 9.32
CA SER A 280 -12.41 -12.55 9.01
C SER A 280 -11.04 -12.34 9.66
N ALA A 281 -10.28 -13.43 9.84
CA ALA A 281 -8.91 -13.38 10.33
C ALA A 281 -8.04 -12.44 9.47
N ALA A 282 -8.13 -12.55 8.15
CA ALA A 282 -7.41 -11.67 7.22
C ALA A 282 -7.75 -10.18 7.42
N SER A 283 -9.03 -9.84 7.66
CA SER A 283 -9.44 -8.45 7.92
C SER A 283 -8.86 -7.92 9.23
N ARG A 284 -8.87 -8.74 10.29
CA ARG A 284 -8.27 -8.36 11.59
C ARG A 284 -6.76 -8.15 11.47
N GLN A 285 -6.05 -9.06 10.79
CA GLN A 285 -4.61 -8.92 10.57
C GLN A 285 -4.28 -7.67 9.75
N GLN A 286 -5.05 -7.38 8.71
CA GLN A 286 -4.87 -6.18 7.90
C GLN A 286 -5.09 -4.89 8.70
N VAL A 287 -6.12 -4.81 9.54
CA VAL A 287 -6.35 -3.65 10.42
C VAL A 287 -5.18 -3.49 11.40
N ALA A 288 -4.70 -4.58 12.00
CA ALA A 288 -3.56 -4.51 12.92
C ALA A 288 -2.29 -4.00 12.22
N LEU A 289 -2.00 -4.48 11.01
CA LEU A 289 -0.85 -4.02 10.22
C LEU A 289 -0.97 -2.54 9.87
N VAL A 290 -2.11 -2.08 9.34
CA VAL A 290 -2.28 -0.67 8.96
C VAL A 290 -2.21 0.25 10.19
N VAL A 291 -2.86 -0.11 11.32
CA VAL A 291 -2.74 0.66 12.57
C VAL A 291 -1.29 0.73 13.04
N ALA A 292 -0.56 -0.38 12.98
CA ALA A 292 0.85 -0.42 13.36
C ALA A 292 1.75 0.37 12.41
N HIS A 293 1.44 0.41 11.11
CA HIS A 293 2.11 1.22 10.10
C HIS A 293 1.99 2.71 10.46
N GLU A 294 0.78 3.21 10.61
CA GLU A 294 0.51 4.62 10.93
C GLU A 294 1.13 5.04 12.27
N LEU A 295 1.17 4.13 13.23
CA LEU A 295 1.83 4.40 14.51
C LEU A 295 3.35 4.39 14.43
N ALA A 296 3.96 3.62 13.51
CA ALA A 296 5.40 3.68 13.26
C ALA A 296 5.83 5.04 12.71
N HIS A 297 5.00 5.62 11.85
CA HIS A 297 5.22 6.97 11.32
C HIS A 297 5.32 8.04 12.39
N GLN A 298 4.75 7.83 13.57
CA GLN A 298 4.82 8.82 14.65
C GLN A 298 6.28 9.11 15.07
N TRP A 299 7.22 8.18 14.80
CA TRP A 299 8.67 8.35 14.91
C TRP A 299 9.32 8.55 13.54
N PHE A 300 9.02 7.67 12.55
CA PHE A 300 9.54 7.74 11.18
C PHE A 300 8.61 8.54 10.29
N GLY A 301 8.82 9.82 10.17
CA GLY A 301 8.00 10.75 9.41
C GLY A 301 7.54 11.95 10.22
N ASN A 302 7.08 11.75 11.47
CA ASN A 302 6.52 12.80 12.29
C ASN A 302 7.58 13.42 13.24
N LEU A 303 8.16 12.60 14.12
CA LEU A 303 9.22 13.07 15.03
C LEU A 303 10.48 13.48 14.25
N VAL A 304 10.91 12.63 13.33
CA VAL A 304 12.00 12.87 12.39
C VAL A 304 11.44 12.70 10.97
N THR A 305 11.52 13.75 10.15
CA THR A 305 10.96 13.79 8.80
C THR A 305 12.07 13.86 7.76
N MET A 306 11.88 13.24 6.58
CA MET A 306 12.78 13.45 5.45
C MET A 306 12.92 14.95 5.13
N LYS A 307 14.07 15.34 4.61
CA LYS A 307 14.34 16.72 4.21
C LYS A 307 13.57 17.10 2.93
N TRP A 308 13.48 16.16 2.00
CA TRP A 308 12.73 16.29 0.77
C TRP A 308 12.12 14.93 0.36
N TRP A 309 11.21 14.94 -0.58
CA TRP A 309 10.45 13.77 -1.01
C TRP A 309 11.29 12.66 -1.65
N ASP A 310 12.50 12.94 -2.12
CA ASP A 310 13.44 11.93 -2.62
C ASP A 310 13.83 10.88 -1.56
N ASP A 311 13.78 11.23 -0.28
CA ASP A 311 13.98 10.34 0.85
C ASP A 311 12.66 9.85 1.50
N LEU A 312 11.53 9.78 0.76
CA LEU A 312 10.24 9.28 1.27
C LEU A 312 10.35 7.89 1.91
N TRP A 313 11.28 7.08 1.46
CA TRP A 313 11.57 5.76 2.02
C TRP A 313 11.95 5.80 3.52
N LEU A 314 12.49 6.91 4.03
CA LEU A 314 12.76 7.11 5.48
C LEU A 314 11.47 7.06 6.30
N ASN A 315 10.34 7.42 5.71
CA ASN A 315 9.02 7.30 6.32
C ASN A 315 8.45 5.91 6.01
N GLU A 316 8.15 5.65 4.74
CA GLU A 316 7.30 4.55 4.29
C GLU A 316 7.95 3.16 4.40
N SER A 317 9.23 3.04 3.99
CA SER A 317 9.91 1.75 4.05
C SER A 317 10.11 1.27 5.49
N PHE A 318 10.37 2.20 6.41
CA PHE A 318 10.47 1.88 7.83
C PHE A 318 9.12 1.57 8.44
N ALA A 319 8.08 2.36 8.17
CA ALA A 319 6.74 2.08 8.69
C ALA A 319 6.25 0.71 8.21
N ASN A 320 6.43 0.40 6.93
CA ASN A 320 6.04 -0.89 6.37
C ASN A 320 6.85 -2.09 6.93
N MET A 321 8.11 -1.92 7.33
CA MET A 321 8.82 -2.96 8.06
C MET A 321 8.35 -3.07 9.51
N MET A 322 8.18 -1.93 10.18
CA MET A 322 7.87 -1.90 11.62
C MET A 322 6.46 -2.39 11.93
N GLU A 323 5.51 -2.28 10.99
CA GLU A 323 4.18 -2.88 11.15
C GLU A 323 4.29 -4.38 11.40
N TYR A 324 5.10 -5.10 10.61
CA TYR A 324 5.33 -6.54 10.81
C TYR A 324 6.11 -6.82 12.09
N VAL A 325 7.12 -6.03 12.42
CA VAL A 325 7.92 -6.21 13.65
C VAL A 325 7.05 -6.09 14.90
N SER A 326 6.18 -5.09 14.95
CA SER A 326 5.33 -4.84 16.11
C SER A 326 4.19 -5.84 16.21
N VAL A 327 3.50 -6.13 15.12
CA VAL A 327 2.37 -7.07 15.11
C VAL A 327 2.85 -8.49 15.43
N ASP A 328 4.01 -8.93 14.92
CA ASP A 328 4.61 -10.22 15.29
C ASP A 328 4.90 -10.32 16.78
N ALA A 329 5.36 -9.23 17.37
CA ALA A 329 5.65 -9.18 18.81
C ALA A 329 4.40 -9.20 19.70
N ILE A 330 3.31 -8.51 19.29
CA ILE A 330 2.09 -8.41 20.09
C ILE A 330 1.09 -9.54 19.81
N GLU A 331 1.13 -10.15 18.62
CA GLU A 331 0.30 -11.28 18.20
C GLU A 331 1.15 -12.43 17.62
N PRO A 332 2.03 -13.05 18.42
CA PRO A 332 3.00 -14.03 17.91
C PRO A 332 2.36 -15.28 17.30
N SER A 333 1.11 -15.57 17.64
CA SER A 333 0.38 -16.71 17.07
C SER A 333 0.00 -16.53 15.59
N TRP A 334 0.06 -15.31 15.07
CA TRP A 334 -0.27 -15.03 13.68
C TRP A 334 0.87 -15.32 12.71
N ASN A 335 2.12 -15.41 13.19
CA ASN A 335 3.31 -15.55 12.35
C ASN A 335 3.34 -14.50 11.21
N ILE A 336 3.01 -13.26 11.52
CA ILE A 336 2.70 -12.22 10.53
C ILE A 336 3.87 -11.89 9.59
N PHE A 337 5.12 -12.12 10.01
CA PHE A 337 6.27 -12.02 9.11
C PHE A 337 6.22 -13.03 7.97
N GLU A 338 5.57 -14.17 8.16
CA GLU A 338 5.35 -15.15 7.10
C GLU A 338 4.34 -14.63 6.08
N ASP A 339 3.33 -13.83 6.49
CA ASP A 339 2.42 -13.16 5.57
C ASP A 339 3.16 -12.20 4.61
N PHE A 340 4.14 -11.44 5.10
CA PHE A 340 4.99 -10.60 4.25
C PHE A 340 5.68 -11.37 3.13
N GLN A 341 6.04 -12.65 3.35
CA GLN A 341 6.64 -13.52 2.35
C GLN A 341 5.67 -13.88 1.20
N THR A 342 4.37 -13.81 1.43
CA THR A 342 3.36 -14.16 0.41
C THR A 342 2.74 -12.94 -0.26
N THR A 343 2.83 -11.77 0.34
CA THR A 343 2.25 -10.51 -0.12
C THR A 343 3.32 -9.53 -0.60
N GLY A 344 4.07 -8.93 0.31
CA GLY A 344 5.05 -7.88 0.00
C GLY A 344 6.22 -8.38 -0.85
N VAL A 345 6.82 -9.52 -0.49
CA VAL A 345 7.99 -10.05 -1.20
C VAL A 345 7.71 -10.35 -2.68
N PRO A 346 6.67 -11.12 -3.05
CA PRO A 346 6.40 -11.37 -4.48
C PRO A 346 5.97 -10.10 -5.21
N HIS A 347 5.28 -9.17 -4.57
CA HIS A 347 4.90 -7.90 -5.18
C HIS A 347 6.13 -7.06 -5.54
N ALA A 348 7.07 -6.93 -4.61
CA ALA A 348 8.34 -6.24 -4.83
C ALA A 348 9.16 -6.89 -5.96
N LEU A 349 9.39 -8.21 -5.87
CA LEU A 349 10.21 -8.93 -6.85
C LEU A 349 9.63 -8.89 -8.27
N GLN A 350 8.31 -8.95 -8.41
CA GLN A 350 7.65 -8.90 -9.71
C GLN A 350 7.77 -7.51 -10.36
N ARG A 351 7.50 -6.44 -9.61
CA ARG A 351 7.57 -5.06 -10.11
C ARG A 351 9.01 -4.66 -10.43
N ASP A 352 9.93 -4.98 -9.52
CA ASP A 352 11.34 -4.60 -9.60
C ASP A 352 12.13 -5.36 -10.68
N ALA A 353 11.54 -6.41 -11.28
CA ALA A 353 12.11 -7.14 -12.42
C ALA A 353 11.83 -6.47 -13.78
N THR A 354 11.02 -5.42 -13.84
CA THR A 354 10.69 -4.73 -15.09
C THR A 354 11.70 -3.62 -15.38
N ASP A 355 12.28 -3.60 -16.58
CA ASP A 355 13.19 -2.52 -16.98
C ASP A 355 12.44 -1.18 -17.05
N GLY A 356 13.03 -0.14 -16.46
CA GLY A 356 12.41 1.18 -16.30
C GLY A 356 11.78 1.43 -14.93
N VAL A 357 11.78 0.44 -14.02
CA VAL A 357 11.37 0.62 -12.62
C VAL A 357 12.26 1.65 -11.93
N GLN A 358 11.69 2.36 -10.97
CA GLN A 358 12.43 3.33 -10.15
C GLN A 358 13.30 2.64 -9.09
N SER A 359 14.34 3.34 -8.63
CA SER A 359 15.04 3.02 -7.37
C SER A 359 14.17 3.39 -6.17
N VAL A 360 14.53 2.90 -4.99
CA VAL A 360 13.84 3.28 -3.74
C VAL A 360 14.11 4.74 -3.40
N HIS A 361 15.38 5.17 -3.49
CA HIS A 361 15.74 6.58 -3.47
C HIS A 361 15.66 7.13 -4.91
N MET A 362 14.82 8.13 -5.13
CA MET A 362 14.58 8.69 -6.45
C MET A 362 14.52 10.21 -6.36
N GLU A 363 15.38 10.90 -7.13
CA GLU A 363 15.36 12.37 -7.22
C GLU A 363 14.01 12.89 -7.73
N VAL A 364 13.45 13.88 -7.06
CA VAL A 364 12.22 14.58 -7.45
C VAL A 364 12.57 15.91 -8.09
N ASN A 365 12.30 16.05 -9.37
CA ASN A 365 12.60 17.24 -10.16
C ASN A 365 11.34 18.03 -10.57
N HIS A 366 10.14 17.47 -10.39
CA HIS A 366 8.87 18.09 -10.70
C HIS A 366 7.83 17.74 -9.63
N PRO A 367 6.93 18.68 -9.21
CA PRO A 367 5.91 18.38 -8.19
C PRO A 367 5.00 17.18 -8.55
N ASP A 368 4.65 17.01 -9.83
CA ASP A 368 3.81 15.90 -10.29
C ASP A 368 4.47 14.52 -10.12
N GLU A 369 5.78 14.48 -9.90
CA GLU A 369 6.51 13.23 -9.64
C GLU A 369 6.33 12.75 -8.19
N ILE A 370 5.94 13.63 -7.24
CA ILE A 370 5.84 13.26 -5.82
C ILE A 370 4.86 12.10 -5.62
N ASN A 371 3.67 12.18 -6.21
CA ASN A 371 2.68 11.12 -6.09
C ASN A 371 3.14 9.78 -6.69
N THR A 372 4.05 9.81 -7.68
CA THR A 372 4.60 8.59 -8.29
C THR A 372 5.61 7.85 -7.41
N LEU A 373 6.05 8.47 -6.30
CA LEU A 373 6.93 7.83 -5.32
C LEU A 373 6.20 6.80 -4.47
N PHE A 374 4.89 6.97 -4.26
CA PHE A 374 4.05 6.08 -3.44
C PHE A 374 3.73 4.76 -4.16
N ASP A 375 4.73 4.17 -4.82
CA ASP A 375 4.63 2.85 -5.45
C ASP A 375 4.66 1.75 -4.38
N SER A 376 3.54 1.05 -4.20
CA SER A 376 3.37 0.01 -3.18
C SER A 376 4.40 -1.12 -3.27
N ALA A 377 4.91 -1.41 -4.47
CA ALA A 377 5.92 -2.44 -4.68
C ALA A 377 7.35 -1.96 -4.35
N ILE A 378 7.66 -0.68 -4.55
CA ILE A 378 9.03 -0.17 -4.45
C ILE A 378 9.28 0.54 -3.13
N VAL A 379 8.67 1.70 -2.85
CA VAL A 379 8.96 2.43 -1.60
C VAL A 379 8.44 1.69 -0.37
N TYR A 380 7.32 0.94 -0.50
CA TYR A 380 6.77 0.11 0.58
C TYR A 380 7.41 -1.28 0.61
N ALA A 381 7.06 -2.18 -0.29
CA ALA A 381 7.43 -3.59 -0.19
C ALA A 381 8.93 -3.87 -0.39
N LYS A 382 9.57 -3.34 -1.46
CA LYS A 382 11.02 -3.45 -1.63
C LYS A 382 11.76 -2.73 -0.52
N GLY A 383 11.37 -1.49 -0.23
CA GLY A 383 11.99 -0.70 0.84
C GLY A 383 11.93 -1.40 2.19
N SER A 384 10.76 -1.92 2.59
CA SER A 384 10.57 -2.72 3.79
C SER A 384 11.47 -3.96 3.82
N ARG A 385 11.53 -4.69 2.68
CA ARG A 385 12.41 -5.87 2.55
C ARG A 385 13.89 -5.51 2.70
N LEU A 386 14.32 -4.36 2.17
CA LEU A 386 15.69 -3.86 2.35
C LEU A 386 15.98 -3.47 3.80
N MET A 387 15.03 -2.85 4.49
CA MET A 387 15.17 -2.52 5.92
C MET A 387 15.21 -3.77 6.78
N HIS A 388 14.40 -4.78 6.46
CA HIS A 388 14.47 -6.08 7.13
C HIS A 388 15.81 -6.80 6.87
N MET A 389 16.29 -6.79 5.63
CA MET A 389 17.62 -7.32 5.26
C MET A 389 18.72 -6.62 6.06
N LEU A 390 18.68 -5.30 6.15
CA LEU A 390 19.62 -4.50 6.94
C LEU A 390 19.55 -4.85 8.42
N ARG A 391 18.36 -4.94 9.00
CA ARG A 391 18.14 -5.36 10.40
C ARG A 391 18.78 -6.72 10.68
N ARG A 392 18.58 -7.70 9.78
CA ARG A 392 19.15 -9.04 9.91
C ARG A 392 20.67 -9.03 9.76
N TRP A 393 21.21 -8.21 8.88
CA TRP A 393 22.65 -8.07 8.67
C TRP A 393 23.37 -7.40 9.85
N LEU A 394 22.76 -6.40 10.48
CA LEU A 394 23.31 -5.70 11.65
C LEU A 394 23.10 -6.47 12.96
N GLY A 395 22.01 -7.22 13.07
CA GLY A 395 21.48 -7.79 14.30
C GLY A 395 20.56 -6.83 15.05
N ASP A 396 19.54 -7.38 15.73
CA ASP A 396 18.46 -6.61 16.36
C ASP A 396 18.96 -5.58 17.39
N GLU A 397 19.94 -5.93 18.21
CA GLU A 397 20.47 -5.04 19.25
C GLU A 397 21.16 -3.80 18.65
N ALA A 398 22.03 -4.00 17.66
CA ALA A 398 22.74 -2.90 16.99
C ALA A 398 21.76 -2.01 16.21
N PHE A 399 20.78 -2.63 15.56
CA PHE A 399 19.74 -1.92 14.82
C PHE A 399 18.91 -1.03 15.75
N ALA A 400 18.34 -1.57 16.82
CA ALA A 400 17.53 -0.80 17.76
C ALA A 400 18.34 0.31 18.44
N LYS A 401 19.61 0.05 18.80
CA LYS A 401 20.51 1.06 19.36
C LYS A 401 20.79 2.21 18.38
N GLY A 402 20.98 1.89 17.09
CA GLY A 402 21.20 2.89 16.06
C GLY A 402 19.95 3.76 15.82
N LEU A 403 18.76 3.15 15.80
CA LEU A 403 17.50 3.88 15.70
C LEU A 403 17.27 4.83 16.88
N LYS A 404 17.51 4.37 18.10
CA LYS A 404 17.44 5.23 19.30
C LYS A 404 18.34 6.46 19.15
N ALA A 405 19.59 6.26 18.77
CA ALA A 405 20.55 7.36 18.59
C ALA A 405 20.11 8.34 17.49
N TYR A 406 19.56 7.82 16.40
CA TYR A 406 19.01 8.61 15.31
C TYR A 406 17.84 9.48 15.78
N PHE A 407 16.85 8.93 16.48
CA PHE A 407 15.72 9.71 17.01
C PHE A 407 16.17 10.75 18.05
N GLU A 408 16.97 10.36 19.02
CA GLU A 408 17.45 11.29 20.05
C GLU A 408 18.21 12.51 19.47
N LYS A 409 18.97 12.28 18.39
CA LYS A 409 19.75 13.33 17.73
C LYS A 409 18.90 14.24 16.84
N HIS A 410 17.92 13.68 16.15
CA HIS A 410 17.21 14.37 15.06
C HIS A 410 15.74 14.70 15.37
N GLN A 411 15.25 14.41 16.58
CA GLN A 411 13.85 14.68 16.95
C GLN A 411 13.44 16.12 16.63
N TYR A 412 12.23 16.28 16.07
CA TYR A 412 11.63 17.53 15.61
C TYR A 412 12.35 18.20 14.43
N ASN A 413 13.29 17.54 13.81
CA ASN A 413 14.06 18.03 12.66
C ASN A 413 13.91 17.13 11.45
N ASN A 414 14.62 17.48 10.38
CA ASN A 414 14.63 16.78 9.10
C ASN A 414 15.98 16.11 8.88
N THR A 415 15.96 15.01 8.13
CA THR A 415 17.13 14.19 7.83
C THR A 415 17.16 13.76 6.36
N ILE A 416 18.32 13.29 5.94
CA ILE A 416 18.54 12.55 4.71
C ILE A 416 18.99 11.13 5.06
N GLY A 417 18.95 10.22 4.10
CA GLY A 417 19.32 8.81 4.34
C GLY A 417 20.68 8.61 5.00
N ARG A 418 21.66 9.47 4.69
CA ARG A 418 23.00 9.41 5.27
C ARG A 418 23.01 9.62 6.80
N ASP A 419 22.10 10.39 7.33
CA ASP A 419 22.02 10.63 8.80
C ASP A 419 21.65 9.35 9.55
N LEU A 420 20.73 8.56 8.96
CA LEU A 420 20.35 7.25 9.50
C LEU A 420 21.50 6.23 9.36
N TRP A 421 22.15 6.18 8.18
CA TRP A 421 23.27 5.25 7.96
C TRP A 421 24.42 5.52 8.92
N ASN A 422 24.72 6.79 9.23
CA ASN A 422 25.74 7.14 10.20
C ASN A 422 25.39 6.60 11.60
N ALA A 423 24.15 6.75 12.05
CA ALA A 423 23.72 6.27 13.37
C ALA A 423 23.79 4.73 13.47
N LEU A 424 23.38 4.02 12.42
CA LEU A 424 23.45 2.55 12.35
C LEU A 424 24.89 2.05 12.22
N SER A 425 25.77 2.75 11.48
CA SER A 425 27.19 2.43 11.38
C SER A 425 27.90 2.58 12.72
N ASP A 426 27.65 3.68 13.43
CA ASP A 426 28.23 3.92 14.75
C ASP A 426 27.77 2.87 15.77
N ALA A 427 26.53 2.41 15.70
CA ALA A 427 25.98 1.40 16.60
C ALA A 427 26.50 -0.01 16.33
N SER A 428 26.73 -0.35 15.07
CA SER A 428 27.10 -1.71 14.62
C SER A 428 28.58 -1.91 14.36
N GLY A 429 29.32 -0.83 14.09
CA GLY A 429 30.72 -0.91 13.63
C GLY A 429 30.88 -1.37 12.17
N LYS A 430 29.81 -1.42 11.39
CA LYS A 430 29.80 -1.78 9.96
C LYS A 430 29.61 -0.56 9.07
N ASP A 431 30.09 -0.59 7.83
CA ASP A 431 29.85 0.46 6.84
C ASP A 431 28.46 0.25 6.19
N VAL A 432 27.44 0.81 6.85
CA VAL A 432 26.04 0.69 6.40
C VAL A 432 25.82 1.48 5.10
N SER A 433 26.49 2.62 4.95
CA SER A 433 26.31 3.47 3.76
C SER A 433 26.72 2.73 2.49
N SER A 434 27.94 2.19 2.44
CA SER A 434 28.43 1.47 1.26
C SER A 434 27.55 0.27 0.91
N PHE A 435 27.06 -0.45 1.92
CA PHE A 435 26.17 -1.58 1.73
C PHE A 435 24.81 -1.14 1.15
N MET A 436 24.15 -0.15 1.77
CA MET A 436 22.80 0.25 1.41
C MET A 436 22.73 1.08 0.13
N ASP A 437 23.77 1.85 -0.22
CA ASP A 437 23.80 2.63 -1.46
C ASP A 437 23.64 1.71 -2.68
N THR A 438 24.16 0.48 -2.66
CA THR A 438 23.98 -0.47 -3.78
C THR A 438 22.52 -0.93 -3.95
N TRP A 439 21.71 -0.86 -2.90
CA TRP A 439 20.32 -1.32 -2.88
C TRP A 439 19.30 -0.19 -3.10
N LEU A 440 19.57 0.98 -2.57
CA LEU A 440 18.62 2.11 -2.62
C LEU A 440 18.75 2.95 -3.89
N GLU A 441 20.00 3.15 -4.38
CA GLU A 441 20.27 4.00 -5.54
C GLU A 441 20.08 3.26 -6.88
N GLN A 442 20.05 1.92 -6.85
CA GLN A 442 19.88 1.12 -8.05
C GLN A 442 18.49 0.50 -8.13
N PRO A 443 17.75 0.67 -9.25
CA PRO A 443 16.55 -0.10 -9.51
C PRO A 443 16.88 -1.54 -9.87
N GLY A 444 15.94 -2.45 -9.61
CA GLY A 444 16.11 -3.88 -9.85
C GLY A 444 16.80 -4.61 -8.71
N TYR A 445 17.06 -5.89 -8.91
CA TYR A 445 17.71 -6.78 -7.96
C TYR A 445 18.48 -7.90 -8.69
N PRO A 446 19.42 -8.58 -8.01
CA PRO A 446 20.20 -9.62 -8.64
C PRO A 446 19.52 -10.98 -8.61
N VAL A 447 19.81 -11.81 -9.63
CA VAL A 447 19.76 -13.26 -9.56
C VAL A 447 21.17 -13.79 -9.30
N VAL A 448 21.31 -14.65 -8.30
CA VAL A 448 22.53 -15.39 -8.01
C VAL A 448 22.42 -16.76 -8.65
N SER A 449 23.22 -17.00 -9.70
CA SER A 449 23.34 -18.33 -10.29
C SER A 449 24.37 -19.15 -9.52
N ALA A 450 24.00 -20.37 -9.14
CA ALA A 450 24.84 -21.31 -8.43
C ALA A 450 25.02 -22.59 -9.25
N GLU A 451 26.25 -22.92 -9.64
CA GLU A 451 26.59 -24.12 -10.42
C GLU A 451 27.84 -24.78 -9.90
N VAL A 452 27.99 -26.06 -10.20
CA VAL A 452 29.23 -26.82 -9.92
C VAL A 452 29.84 -27.28 -11.22
N VAL A 453 31.09 -26.85 -11.46
CA VAL A 453 31.91 -27.28 -12.60
C VAL A 453 33.15 -28.01 -12.05
N ASP A 454 33.29 -29.26 -12.44
CA ASP A 454 34.29 -30.18 -11.88
C ASP A 454 34.15 -30.28 -10.33
N ASP A 455 35.08 -29.74 -9.57
CA ASP A 455 35.09 -29.70 -8.10
C ASP A 455 35.08 -28.25 -7.58
N THR A 456 34.46 -27.34 -8.31
CA THR A 456 34.40 -25.92 -7.98
C THR A 456 32.95 -25.45 -7.96
N LEU A 457 32.53 -24.87 -6.83
CA LEU A 457 31.25 -24.13 -6.72
C LEU A 457 31.46 -22.73 -7.30
N ILE A 458 30.63 -22.36 -8.24
CA ILE A 458 30.64 -21.06 -8.89
C ILE A 458 29.37 -20.30 -8.48
N LEU A 459 29.55 -19.12 -7.93
CA LEU A 459 28.45 -18.18 -7.67
C LEU A 459 28.65 -16.93 -8.54
N SER A 460 27.62 -16.54 -9.26
CA SER A 460 27.63 -15.31 -10.09
C SER A 460 26.36 -14.52 -9.93
N GLN A 461 26.47 -13.19 -9.97
CA GLN A 461 25.32 -12.28 -9.93
C GLN A 461 25.13 -11.54 -11.25
N LYS A 462 23.87 -11.33 -11.61
CA LYS A 462 23.42 -10.43 -12.66
C LYS A 462 22.11 -9.79 -12.26
N GLN A 463 21.81 -8.61 -12.78
CA GLN A 463 20.47 -8.05 -12.62
C GLN A 463 19.43 -9.01 -13.22
N PHE A 464 18.35 -9.25 -12.47
CA PHE A 464 17.23 -10.06 -12.92
C PHE A 464 16.21 -9.20 -13.67
N PHE A 465 15.72 -9.71 -14.80
CA PHE A 465 14.71 -9.05 -15.61
C PHE A 465 13.67 -10.03 -16.11
N ILE A 466 12.44 -9.51 -16.24
CA ILE A 466 11.34 -10.14 -16.97
C ILE A 466 11.05 -9.27 -18.18
N GLY A 467 11.16 -9.83 -19.39
CA GLY A 467 10.92 -9.14 -20.66
C GLY A 467 12.14 -8.40 -21.22
N GLU A 468 11.89 -7.51 -22.18
CA GLU A 468 12.91 -6.73 -22.86
C GLU A 468 13.63 -5.77 -21.89
N HIS A 469 14.94 -5.75 -21.94
CA HIS A 469 15.76 -4.95 -21.05
C HIS A 469 17.12 -4.60 -21.62
N GLU A 470 17.74 -3.58 -21.02
CA GLU A 470 19.16 -3.24 -21.23
C GLU A 470 19.97 -3.63 -19.98
N ASP A 471 20.93 -4.53 -20.15
CA ASP A 471 21.86 -4.87 -19.07
C ASP A 471 22.88 -3.74 -18.89
N LYS A 472 22.80 -3.04 -17.75
CA LYS A 472 23.69 -1.94 -17.39
C LYS A 472 24.89 -2.36 -16.54
N GLY A 473 25.10 -3.68 -16.34
CA GLY A 473 26.19 -4.22 -15.56
C GLY A 473 26.16 -3.86 -14.07
N ARG A 474 24.95 -3.68 -13.50
CA ARG A 474 24.78 -3.37 -12.08
C ARG A 474 25.17 -4.55 -11.21
N LEU A 475 25.87 -4.27 -10.11
CA LEU A 475 26.25 -5.23 -9.08
C LEU A 475 25.77 -4.75 -7.72
N TRP A 476 25.47 -5.70 -6.84
CA TRP A 476 25.03 -5.45 -5.47
C TRP A 476 25.98 -6.10 -4.46
N GLU A 477 26.01 -5.57 -3.24
CA GLU A 477 26.59 -6.28 -2.10
C GLU A 477 25.56 -7.23 -1.52
N ILE A 478 25.59 -8.50 -1.93
CA ILE A 478 24.56 -9.50 -1.63
C ILE A 478 24.91 -10.27 -0.36
N PRO A 479 24.18 -10.17 0.75
CA PRO A 479 24.35 -11.06 1.89
C PRO A 479 23.87 -12.46 1.51
N LEU A 480 24.77 -13.41 1.40
CA LEU A 480 24.45 -14.76 0.90
C LEU A 480 23.54 -15.55 1.85
N ASN A 481 23.60 -15.29 3.14
CA ASN A 481 22.80 -15.97 4.17
C ASN A 481 22.66 -17.47 3.93
N THR A 482 23.81 -18.16 3.83
CA THR A 482 23.84 -19.58 3.47
C THR A 482 23.74 -20.51 4.68
N ASN A 483 23.21 -21.73 4.48
CA ASN A 483 23.23 -22.80 5.46
C ASN A 483 24.58 -23.54 5.56
N TRP A 484 25.50 -23.33 4.61
CA TRP A 484 26.82 -23.97 4.58
C TRP A 484 27.90 -23.09 5.20
N LYS A 485 28.85 -23.72 5.90
CA LYS A 485 30.11 -23.11 6.33
C LYS A 485 31.13 -23.16 5.18
N GLY A 486 32.06 -22.21 5.21
CA GLY A 486 33.15 -22.18 4.21
C GLY A 486 32.83 -21.35 2.96
N LEU A 487 31.65 -20.74 2.89
CA LEU A 487 31.29 -19.73 1.89
C LEU A 487 31.50 -18.32 2.43
N PRO A 488 31.71 -17.30 1.55
CA PRO A 488 31.76 -15.92 1.98
C PRO A 488 30.39 -15.45 2.51
N ASP A 489 30.40 -14.50 3.43
CA ASP A 489 29.16 -13.90 3.97
C ASP A 489 28.45 -13.02 2.92
N THR A 490 29.22 -12.41 2.01
CA THR A 490 28.75 -11.47 1.00
C THR A 490 29.32 -11.79 -0.38
N LEU A 491 28.52 -11.61 -1.43
CA LEU A 491 28.94 -11.65 -2.84
C LEU A 491 28.87 -10.22 -3.41
N SER A 492 30.03 -9.61 -3.67
CA SER A 492 30.16 -8.25 -4.23
C SER A 492 30.68 -8.24 -5.66
N GLU A 493 31.40 -9.27 -6.06
CA GLU A 493 31.90 -9.43 -7.42
C GLU A 493 30.84 -10.03 -8.34
N GLU A 494 31.01 -9.84 -9.65
CA GLU A 494 30.16 -10.48 -10.67
C GLU A 494 30.19 -12.00 -10.57
N ARG A 495 31.35 -12.57 -10.20
CA ARG A 495 31.56 -14.01 -10.12
C ARG A 495 32.68 -14.37 -9.11
N ILE A 496 32.43 -15.40 -8.33
CA ILE A 496 33.42 -16.03 -7.45
C ILE A 496 33.50 -17.54 -7.72
N GLU A 497 34.67 -18.11 -7.51
CA GLU A 497 34.94 -19.55 -7.64
C GLU A 497 35.41 -20.08 -6.29
N ILE A 498 34.76 -21.11 -5.79
CA ILE A 498 35.04 -21.75 -4.50
C ILE A 498 35.45 -23.17 -4.77
N PRO A 499 36.78 -23.48 -4.70
CA PRO A 499 37.30 -24.81 -5.01
C PRO A 499 36.98 -25.83 -3.92
N ASN A 500 37.20 -27.12 -4.23
CA ASN A 500 36.98 -28.26 -3.32
C ASN A 500 35.53 -28.44 -2.89
N TYR A 501 34.58 -28.36 -3.84
CA TYR A 501 33.13 -28.51 -3.61
C TYR A 501 32.80 -29.81 -2.86
N ASN A 502 33.46 -30.94 -3.21
CA ASN A 502 33.26 -32.23 -2.53
C ASN A 502 33.65 -32.19 -1.05
N GLN A 503 34.64 -31.37 -0.69
CA GLN A 503 35.02 -31.19 0.72
C GLN A 503 33.92 -30.33 1.43
N LEU A 504 33.43 -29.30 0.80
CA LEU A 504 32.34 -28.48 1.35
C LEU A 504 31.10 -29.34 1.61
N VAL A 505 30.71 -30.21 0.68
CA VAL A 505 29.60 -31.17 0.88
C VAL A 505 29.88 -32.08 2.09
N ALA A 506 31.11 -32.58 2.26
CA ALA A 506 31.45 -33.44 3.38
C ALA A 506 31.47 -32.73 4.76
N GLU A 507 31.74 -31.44 4.77
CA GLU A 507 31.80 -30.62 5.97
C GLU A 507 30.43 -30.03 6.38
N ASN A 508 29.44 -30.05 5.48
CA ASN A 508 28.11 -29.49 5.67
C ASN A 508 27.04 -30.58 5.60
N ASN A 509 25.85 -30.28 6.11
CA ASN A 509 24.71 -31.17 6.08
C ASN A 509 23.64 -30.62 5.15
N GLY A 510 23.07 -31.48 4.32
CA GLY A 510 21.96 -31.15 3.43
C GLY A 510 22.36 -30.33 2.20
N ALA A 511 21.44 -30.10 1.32
CA ALA A 511 21.61 -29.31 0.11
C ALA A 511 22.03 -27.87 0.40
N LEU A 512 22.85 -27.28 -0.46
CA LEU A 512 23.19 -25.86 -0.40
C LEU A 512 21.93 -25.01 -0.54
N ARG A 513 21.72 -24.09 0.40
CA ARG A 513 20.68 -23.06 0.34
C ARG A 513 21.29 -21.69 0.55
N LEU A 514 20.95 -20.77 -0.33
CA LEU A 514 21.25 -19.35 -0.24
C LEU A 514 20.00 -18.59 0.20
N ASN A 515 20.19 -17.40 0.75
CA ASN A 515 19.11 -16.56 1.27
C ASN A 515 18.21 -17.30 2.27
N THR A 516 18.77 -18.04 3.19
CA THR A 516 18.02 -18.78 4.21
C THR A 516 17.08 -17.86 4.97
N ALA A 517 15.86 -18.33 5.26
CA ALA A 517 14.73 -17.55 5.79
C ALA A 517 14.26 -16.42 4.86
N ASN A 518 14.69 -16.38 3.60
CA ASN A 518 14.28 -15.43 2.56
C ASN A 518 14.35 -13.94 3.00
N THR A 519 15.43 -13.57 3.67
CA THR A 519 15.59 -12.25 4.30
C THR A 519 16.24 -11.19 3.41
N ALA A 520 16.91 -11.57 2.32
CA ALA A 520 17.60 -10.65 1.42
C ALA A 520 16.85 -10.48 0.08
N HIS A 521 17.05 -9.34 -0.59
CA HIS A 521 16.31 -8.96 -1.80
C HIS A 521 17.00 -9.49 -3.08
N TYR A 522 17.12 -10.81 -3.22
CA TYR A 522 17.61 -11.48 -4.42
C TYR A 522 16.94 -12.83 -4.59
N ILE A 523 17.07 -13.42 -5.78
CA ILE A 523 16.61 -14.78 -6.06
C ILE A 523 17.79 -15.67 -6.46
N THR A 524 17.63 -16.98 -6.33
CA THR A 524 18.68 -17.97 -6.65
C THR A 524 18.27 -18.84 -7.81
N ASP A 525 19.19 -19.01 -8.79
CA ASP A 525 19.09 -19.95 -9.89
C ASP A 525 20.08 -21.11 -9.66
N TYR A 526 19.59 -22.16 -8.96
CA TYR A 526 20.36 -23.38 -8.75
C TYR A 526 20.39 -24.22 -10.02
N GLN A 527 21.57 -24.65 -10.46
CA GLN A 527 21.78 -25.40 -11.69
C GLN A 527 22.31 -26.83 -11.46
N GLY A 528 21.89 -27.76 -12.33
CA GLY A 528 22.35 -29.15 -12.34
C GLY A 528 22.19 -29.83 -10.99
N GLN A 529 23.28 -30.46 -10.51
CA GLN A 529 23.25 -31.25 -9.27
C GLN A 529 22.83 -30.48 -8.01
N LEU A 530 23.00 -29.15 -7.97
CA LEU A 530 22.57 -28.36 -6.83
C LEU A 530 21.04 -28.27 -6.75
N LEU A 531 20.39 -28.14 -7.89
CA LEU A 531 18.93 -28.17 -7.96
C LEU A 531 18.40 -29.58 -7.63
N ASP A 532 18.99 -30.60 -8.18
CA ASP A 532 18.58 -32.01 -7.94
C ASP A 532 18.64 -32.34 -6.44
N GLN A 533 19.74 -32.02 -5.77
CA GLN A 533 19.91 -32.22 -4.33
C GLN A 533 18.87 -31.42 -3.51
N LEU A 534 18.59 -30.19 -3.92
CA LEU A 534 17.61 -29.33 -3.23
C LEU A 534 16.18 -29.89 -3.35
N LEU A 535 15.81 -30.39 -4.52
CA LEU A 535 14.50 -31.00 -4.76
C LEU A 535 14.35 -32.38 -4.09
N GLU A 536 15.42 -33.17 -4.00
CA GLU A 536 15.42 -34.42 -3.23
C GLU A 536 15.15 -34.22 -1.73
N GLU A 537 15.62 -33.11 -1.17
CA GLU A 537 15.39 -32.73 0.23
C GLU A 537 14.12 -31.93 0.47
N PHE A 538 13.41 -31.51 -0.59
CA PHE A 538 12.32 -30.54 -0.53
C PHE A 538 11.28 -30.86 0.54
N ALA A 539 10.85 -32.11 0.66
CA ALA A 539 9.86 -32.54 1.65
C ALA A 539 10.28 -32.29 3.11
N ASN A 540 11.58 -32.23 3.37
CA ASN A 540 12.15 -32.05 4.72
C ASN A 540 12.48 -30.57 5.04
N LEU A 541 12.31 -29.67 4.08
CA LEU A 541 12.57 -28.24 4.27
C LEU A 541 11.49 -27.60 5.15
N ASP A 542 11.86 -26.51 5.83
CA ASP A 542 10.90 -25.64 6.49
C ASP A 542 9.99 -24.93 5.47
N THR A 543 8.84 -24.45 5.92
CA THR A 543 7.79 -23.88 5.08
C THR A 543 8.29 -22.65 4.30
N VAL A 544 9.08 -21.77 4.93
CA VAL A 544 9.62 -20.56 4.29
C VAL A 544 10.61 -20.95 3.17
N SER A 545 11.45 -21.96 3.39
CA SER A 545 12.36 -22.47 2.35
C SER A 545 11.62 -23.08 1.17
N LYS A 546 10.52 -23.83 1.42
CA LYS A 546 9.65 -24.35 0.35
C LYS A 546 9.03 -23.20 -0.44
N LEU A 547 8.45 -22.22 0.25
CA LEU A 547 7.86 -21.03 -0.35
C LEU A 547 8.87 -20.29 -1.23
N GLN A 548 10.09 -20.05 -0.72
CA GLN A 548 11.16 -19.37 -1.45
C GLN A 548 11.48 -20.09 -2.77
N ILE A 549 11.64 -21.40 -2.76
CA ILE A 549 11.91 -22.20 -3.95
C ILE A 549 10.78 -22.07 -4.97
N LEU A 550 9.52 -22.15 -4.52
CA LEU A 550 8.37 -22.01 -5.40
C LEU A 550 8.31 -20.62 -6.05
N GLN A 551 8.54 -19.56 -5.28
CA GLN A 551 8.53 -18.17 -5.78
C GLN A 551 9.70 -17.91 -6.74
N GLU A 552 10.91 -18.33 -6.40
CA GLU A 552 12.09 -18.15 -7.24
C GLU A 552 11.96 -18.91 -8.56
N ARG A 553 11.52 -20.17 -8.53
CA ARG A 553 11.29 -20.97 -9.75
C ARG A 553 10.20 -20.35 -10.61
N ARG A 554 9.12 -19.82 -10.02
CA ARG A 554 8.07 -19.10 -10.77
C ARG A 554 8.65 -17.88 -11.49
N LEU A 555 9.44 -17.04 -10.80
CA LEU A 555 10.06 -15.86 -11.40
C LEU A 555 11.04 -16.22 -12.53
N LEU A 556 11.84 -17.28 -12.34
CA LEU A 556 12.75 -17.79 -13.37
C LEU A 556 11.98 -18.29 -14.60
N ALA A 557 10.81 -18.92 -14.43
CA ALA A 557 9.93 -19.31 -15.53
C ALA A 557 9.33 -18.08 -16.23
N GLU A 558 8.86 -17.08 -15.48
CA GLU A 558 8.33 -15.84 -16.04
C GLU A 558 9.37 -15.05 -16.85
N SER A 559 10.64 -15.17 -16.50
CA SER A 559 11.74 -14.56 -17.27
C SER A 559 12.19 -15.38 -18.50
N GLY A 560 11.65 -16.58 -18.67
CA GLY A 560 12.06 -17.50 -19.74
C GLY A 560 13.42 -18.16 -19.52
N ARG A 561 13.99 -18.08 -18.29
CA ARG A 561 15.25 -18.79 -17.96
C ARG A 561 15.06 -20.29 -17.81
N ILE A 562 13.88 -20.70 -17.39
CA ILE A 562 13.46 -22.11 -17.29
C ILE A 562 12.08 -22.26 -17.95
N SER A 563 11.74 -23.48 -18.40
CA SER A 563 10.41 -23.75 -18.95
C SER A 563 9.33 -23.61 -17.88
N TYR A 564 8.19 -23.04 -18.27
CA TYR A 564 7.02 -22.94 -17.41
C TYR A 564 6.44 -24.32 -17.03
N GLU A 565 6.63 -25.33 -17.91
CA GLU A 565 6.28 -26.72 -17.65
C GLU A 565 6.95 -27.28 -16.38
N SER A 566 8.17 -26.81 -16.06
CA SER A 566 8.91 -27.25 -14.85
C SER A 566 8.18 -26.97 -13.54
N LEU A 567 7.20 -26.06 -13.53
CA LEU A 567 6.42 -25.71 -12.35
C LEU A 567 5.38 -26.78 -11.96
N PHE A 568 4.95 -27.64 -12.89
CA PHE A 568 4.03 -28.71 -12.59
C PHE A 568 4.60 -29.72 -11.58
N ALA A 569 5.87 -30.11 -11.77
CA ALA A 569 6.55 -31.00 -10.82
C ALA A 569 6.61 -30.39 -9.40
N LEU A 570 6.73 -29.07 -9.27
CA LEU A 570 6.71 -28.39 -7.98
C LEU A 570 5.30 -28.40 -7.35
N LEU A 571 4.25 -28.25 -8.14
CA LEU A 571 2.88 -28.37 -7.66
C LEU A 571 2.61 -29.80 -7.12
N ASP A 572 3.16 -30.83 -7.77
CA ASP A 572 3.03 -32.21 -7.28
C ASP A 572 3.72 -32.42 -5.93
N LEU A 573 4.88 -31.77 -5.69
CA LEU A 573 5.60 -31.86 -4.41
C LEU A 573 4.81 -31.22 -3.25
N VAL A 574 3.96 -30.23 -3.52
CA VAL A 574 3.25 -29.47 -2.49
C VAL A 574 1.73 -29.74 -2.43
N GLU A 575 1.25 -30.71 -3.20
CA GLU A 575 -0.18 -31.07 -3.29
C GLU A 575 -0.86 -31.26 -1.91
N LYS A 576 -0.11 -31.84 -0.95
CA LYS A 576 -0.61 -32.22 0.38
C LYS A 576 -0.15 -31.33 1.52
N GLU A 577 0.53 -30.23 1.17
CA GLU A 577 0.95 -29.24 2.18
C GLU A 577 -0.27 -28.46 2.67
N GLU A 578 -0.38 -28.32 3.99
CA GLU A 578 -1.56 -27.70 4.64
C GLU A 578 -1.35 -26.23 5.04
N SER A 579 -0.13 -25.70 4.89
CA SER A 579 0.24 -24.34 5.28
C SER A 579 -0.39 -23.29 4.38
N PHE A 580 -0.82 -22.17 4.97
CA PHE A 580 -1.29 -20.99 4.23
C PHE A 580 -0.24 -20.42 3.29
N LEU A 581 1.04 -20.37 3.70
CA LEU A 581 2.13 -19.92 2.83
C LEU A 581 2.22 -20.73 1.54
N ILE A 582 2.11 -22.05 1.65
CA ILE A 582 2.17 -22.93 0.48
C ILE A 582 0.88 -22.81 -0.34
N ALA A 583 -0.28 -22.64 0.29
CA ALA A 583 -1.52 -22.38 -0.42
C ALA A 583 -1.43 -21.11 -1.28
N GLN A 584 -0.80 -20.05 -0.76
CA GLN A 584 -0.55 -18.82 -1.52
C GLN A 584 0.46 -19.05 -2.67
N ALA A 585 1.55 -19.78 -2.44
CA ALA A 585 2.51 -20.12 -3.50
C ALA A 585 1.86 -20.95 -4.63
N LYS A 586 1.08 -21.97 -4.28
CA LYS A 586 0.25 -22.73 -5.24
C LYS A 586 -0.65 -21.79 -6.05
N SER A 587 -1.32 -20.88 -5.39
CA SER A 587 -2.22 -19.89 -6.00
C SER A 587 -1.49 -19.01 -7.03
N GLN A 588 -0.31 -18.52 -6.72
CA GLN A 588 0.50 -17.70 -7.63
C GLN A 588 0.95 -18.48 -8.87
N ILE A 589 1.37 -19.74 -8.71
CA ILE A 589 1.74 -20.61 -9.84
C ILE A 589 0.51 -20.89 -10.72
N LEU A 590 -0.62 -21.26 -10.11
CA LEU A 590 -1.87 -21.52 -10.84
C LEU A 590 -2.39 -20.28 -11.57
N ALA A 591 -2.32 -19.09 -10.96
CA ALA A 591 -2.67 -17.84 -11.62
C ALA A 591 -1.76 -17.55 -12.82
N GLY A 592 -0.45 -17.87 -12.70
CA GLY A 592 0.50 -17.80 -13.81
C GLY A 592 0.11 -18.77 -14.95
N LEU A 593 -0.17 -20.03 -14.65
CA LEU A 593 -0.59 -21.03 -15.63
C LEU A 593 -1.90 -20.65 -16.33
N LYS A 594 -2.86 -20.03 -15.63
CA LYS A 594 -4.12 -19.60 -16.22
C LYS A 594 -3.96 -18.61 -17.39
N ARG A 595 -2.86 -17.87 -17.46
CA ARG A 595 -2.58 -16.91 -18.56
C ARG A 595 -2.49 -17.61 -19.93
N PHE A 596 -2.05 -18.87 -19.95
CA PHE A 596 -1.89 -19.67 -21.16
C PHE A 596 -3.20 -20.30 -21.64
N ILE A 597 -4.23 -20.30 -20.80
CA ILE A 597 -5.46 -21.05 -21.02
C ILE A 597 -6.56 -20.13 -21.55
N ASP A 598 -7.16 -20.53 -22.66
CA ASP A 598 -8.35 -19.86 -23.19
C ASP A 598 -9.62 -20.51 -22.63
N GLU A 599 -10.67 -19.70 -22.48
CA GLU A 599 -11.98 -20.17 -22.01
C GLU A 599 -12.62 -21.09 -23.03
N ASP A 600 -13.47 -22.01 -22.56
CA ASP A 600 -14.23 -22.98 -23.36
C ASP A 600 -13.37 -23.94 -24.21
N THR A 601 -12.12 -24.20 -23.76
CA THR A 601 -11.19 -25.14 -24.39
C THR A 601 -11.00 -26.41 -23.58
N GLU A 602 -10.43 -27.47 -24.22
CA GLU A 602 -10.01 -28.69 -23.53
C GLU A 602 -8.95 -28.40 -22.46
N ALA A 603 -8.03 -27.45 -22.72
CA ALA A 603 -7.01 -27.02 -21.78
C ALA A 603 -7.63 -26.41 -20.51
N GLU A 604 -8.74 -25.70 -20.59
CA GLU A 604 -9.45 -25.20 -19.42
C GLU A 604 -10.01 -26.33 -18.54
N VAL A 605 -10.52 -27.42 -19.17
CA VAL A 605 -11.02 -28.58 -18.43
C VAL A 605 -9.88 -29.23 -17.61
N HIS A 606 -8.70 -29.42 -18.21
CA HIS A 606 -7.52 -29.95 -17.54
C HIS A 606 -6.99 -28.99 -16.47
N TYR A 607 -6.96 -27.69 -16.75
CA TYR A 607 -6.57 -26.70 -15.74
C TYR A 607 -7.49 -26.72 -14.51
N LYS A 608 -8.81 -26.81 -14.72
CA LYS A 608 -9.77 -26.97 -13.62
C LYS A 608 -9.56 -28.27 -12.84
N ALA A 609 -9.14 -29.35 -13.52
CA ALA A 609 -8.80 -30.62 -12.85
C ALA A 609 -7.52 -30.46 -11.99
N LEU A 610 -6.49 -29.80 -12.51
CA LEU A 610 -5.28 -29.46 -11.74
C LEU A 610 -5.64 -28.64 -10.48
N VAL A 611 -6.46 -27.59 -10.63
CA VAL A 611 -6.89 -26.75 -9.50
C VAL A 611 -7.61 -27.58 -8.44
N ARG A 612 -8.54 -28.46 -8.84
CA ARG A 612 -9.24 -29.37 -7.91
C ARG A 612 -8.25 -30.28 -7.18
N ARG A 613 -7.30 -30.87 -7.89
CA ARG A 613 -6.27 -31.73 -7.30
C ARG A 613 -5.46 -30.99 -6.24
N GLN A 614 -5.14 -29.72 -6.47
CA GLN A 614 -4.31 -28.92 -5.54
C GLN A 614 -5.05 -28.49 -4.27
N PHE A 615 -6.38 -28.38 -4.26
CA PHE A 615 -7.13 -27.80 -3.13
C PHE A 615 -8.26 -28.70 -2.57
N GLN A 616 -8.58 -29.82 -3.19
CA GLN A 616 -9.64 -30.70 -2.66
C GLN A 616 -9.32 -31.30 -1.29
N ASN A 617 -8.05 -31.58 -1.01
CA ASN A 617 -7.61 -32.08 0.31
C ASN A 617 -7.88 -31.06 1.41
N ASP A 618 -7.63 -29.78 1.15
CA ASP A 618 -7.92 -28.70 2.10
C ASP A 618 -9.44 -28.60 2.34
N PHE A 619 -10.26 -28.72 1.30
CA PHE A 619 -11.71 -28.75 1.43
C PHE A 619 -12.19 -29.97 2.20
N GLU A 620 -11.64 -31.18 1.96
CA GLU A 620 -11.99 -32.39 2.70
C GLU A 620 -11.62 -32.30 4.19
N ARG A 621 -10.50 -31.64 4.50
CA ARG A 621 -10.02 -31.39 5.88
C ARG A 621 -10.85 -30.33 6.59
N LEU A 622 -11.05 -29.18 5.97
CA LEU A 622 -11.61 -27.98 6.60
C LEU A 622 -13.12 -27.85 6.41
N GLY A 623 -13.65 -28.34 5.30
CA GLY A 623 -15.05 -28.17 4.91
C GLY A 623 -15.36 -26.76 4.41
N PHE A 624 -16.65 -26.44 4.34
CA PHE A 624 -17.13 -25.10 3.94
C PHE A 624 -17.30 -24.16 5.13
N ASP A 625 -17.86 -24.67 6.21
CA ASP A 625 -18.18 -23.90 7.42
C ASP A 625 -17.00 -23.90 8.40
N ALA A 626 -16.86 -22.79 9.14
CA ALA A 626 -15.91 -22.68 10.24
C ALA A 626 -16.16 -23.73 11.33
N LYS A 627 -15.12 -24.24 11.94
CA LYS A 627 -15.17 -25.23 13.01
C LYS A 627 -14.82 -24.60 14.36
N ASP A 628 -15.45 -25.07 15.43
CA ASP A 628 -15.14 -24.64 16.79
C ASP A 628 -13.64 -24.89 17.12
N GLY A 629 -12.93 -23.81 17.50
CA GLY A 629 -11.52 -23.86 17.85
C GLY A 629 -10.57 -23.94 16.64
N GLU A 630 -11.04 -23.59 15.46
CA GLU A 630 -10.21 -23.47 14.26
C GLU A 630 -9.19 -22.34 14.40
N SER A 631 -8.00 -22.52 13.83
CA SER A 631 -6.98 -21.47 13.78
C SER A 631 -7.26 -20.44 12.71
N ASP A 632 -6.75 -19.22 12.85
CA ASP A 632 -6.81 -18.18 11.82
C ASP A 632 -6.13 -18.65 10.51
N GLU A 633 -5.04 -19.44 10.61
CA GLU A 633 -4.39 -20.04 9.45
C GLU A 633 -5.32 -20.99 8.68
N ASP A 634 -6.03 -21.89 9.39
CA ASP A 634 -7.00 -22.80 8.75
C ASP A 634 -8.17 -22.05 8.10
N GLU A 635 -8.64 -20.94 8.68
CA GLU A 635 -9.64 -20.06 8.05
C GLU A 635 -9.11 -19.50 6.73
N MET A 636 -7.89 -19.00 6.70
CA MET A 636 -7.26 -18.42 5.50
C MET A 636 -6.99 -19.49 4.42
N VAL A 637 -6.54 -20.68 4.81
CA VAL A 637 -6.38 -21.83 3.90
C VAL A 637 -7.73 -22.20 3.29
N ARG A 638 -8.79 -22.32 4.10
CA ARG A 638 -10.15 -22.63 3.62
C ARG A 638 -10.64 -21.57 2.63
N GLN A 639 -10.48 -20.28 2.92
CA GLN A 639 -10.89 -19.21 1.99
C GLN A 639 -10.15 -19.33 0.64
N THR A 640 -8.85 -19.58 0.68
CA THR A 640 -8.03 -19.78 -0.52
C THR A 640 -8.50 -20.98 -1.31
N ALA A 641 -8.65 -22.14 -0.66
CA ALA A 641 -9.11 -23.38 -1.30
C ALA A 641 -10.50 -23.22 -1.92
N LEU A 642 -11.45 -22.66 -1.18
CA LEU A 642 -12.82 -22.42 -1.67
C LEU A 642 -12.84 -21.47 -2.87
N SER A 643 -12.02 -20.42 -2.86
CA SER A 643 -11.94 -19.48 -4.00
C SER A 643 -11.55 -20.20 -5.30
N TYR A 644 -10.53 -21.04 -5.25
CA TYR A 644 -10.08 -21.82 -6.41
C TYR A 644 -11.06 -22.92 -6.80
N LEU A 645 -11.62 -23.65 -5.84
CA LEU A 645 -12.55 -24.75 -6.09
C LEU A 645 -13.90 -24.27 -6.68
N ILE A 646 -14.43 -23.14 -6.23
CA ILE A 646 -15.64 -22.51 -6.82
C ILE A 646 -15.37 -22.05 -8.25
N GLN A 647 -14.18 -21.48 -8.52
CA GLN A 647 -13.80 -21.09 -9.87
C GLN A 647 -13.59 -22.30 -10.78
N ALA A 648 -13.09 -23.42 -10.24
CA ALA A 648 -12.92 -24.68 -10.96
C ALA A 648 -14.20 -25.54 -11.03
N ASP A 649 -15.35 -25.00 -10.64
CA ASP A 649 -16.66 -25.67 -10.66
C ASP A 649 -16.67 -27.00 -9.87
N TYR A 650 -15.96 -27.07 -8.74
CA TYR A 650 -15.94 -28.22 -7.86
C TYR A 650 -17.29 -28.38 -7.14
N GLN A 651 -18.06 -29.36 -7.54
CA GLN A 651 -19.47 -29.50 -7.17
C GLN A 651 -19.73 -29.48 -5.64
N PRO A 652 -18.93 -30.15 -4.79
CA PRO A 652 -19.16 -30.06 -3.34
C PRO A 652 -19.08 -28.63 -2.79
N ALA A 653 -18.11 -27.82 -3.24
CA ALA A 653 -17.97 -26.43 -2.81
C ALA A 653 -19.09 -25.53 -3.40
N VAL A 654 -19.44 -25.72 -4.67
CA VAL A 654 -20.51 -25.00 -5.37
C VAL A 654 -21.87 -25.22 -4.69
N LEU A 655 -22.21 -26.47 -4.35
CA LEU A 655 -23.48 -26.83 -3.69
C LEU A 655 -23.52 -26.30 -2.24
N ALA A 656 -22.41 -26.35 -1.51
CA ALA A 656 -22.34 -25.80 -0.17
C ALA A 656 -22.55 -24.28 -0.18
N ALA A 657 -21.88 -23.56 -1.08
CA ALA A 657 -22.07 -22.12 -1.26
C ALA A 657 -23.53 -21.77 -1.62
N ALA A 658 -24.15 -22.53 -2.53
CA ALA A 658 -25.55 -22.33 -2.90
C ALA A 658 -26.50 -22.56 -1.72
N SER A 659 -26.23 -23.54 -0.86
CA SER A 659 -27.01 -23.82 0.34
C SER A 659 -26.94 -22.66 1.34
N VAL A 660 -25.72 -22.12 1.57
CA VAL A 660 -25.52 -20.95 2.46
C VAL A 660 -26.26 -19.73 1.90
N PHE A 661 -26.17 -19.45 0.59
CA PHE A 661 -26.93 -18.36 -0.01
C PHE A 661 -28.43 -18.49 0.23
N GLN A 662 -29.00 -19.67 0.01
CA GLN A 662 -30.44 -19.91 0.22
C GLN A 662 -30.87 -19.71 1.70
N ALA A 663 -30.01 -20.07 2.64
CA ALA A 663 -30.27 -19.86 4.06
C ALA A 663 -30.29 -18.36 4.47
N HIS A 664 -29.56 -17.51 3.74
CA HIS A 664 -29.37 -16.08 4.04
C HIS A 664 -29.97 -15.13 3.00
N LYS A 665 -30.75 -15.64 2.03
CA LYS A 665 -31.23 -14.85 0.89
C LYS A 665 -32.03 -13.59 1.24
N GLU A 666 -32.68 -13.57 2.41
CA GLU A 666 -33.45 -12.40 2.88
C GLU A 666 -32.55 -11.31 3.47
N ASN A 667 -31.33 -11.65 3.86
CA ASN A 667 -30.31 -10.75 4.35
C ASN A 667 -28.91 -11.30 4.05
N ILE A 668 -28.41 -11.03 2.85
CA ILE A 668 -27.13 -11.55 2.36
C ILE A 668 -25.91 -10.98 3.11
N GLU A 669 -26.05 -9.85 3.81
CA GLU A 669 -25.02 -9.29 4.69
C GLU A 669 -24.76 -10.17 5.91
N SER A 670 -25.75 -10.96 6.33
CA SER A 670 -25.63 -11.90 7.47
C SER A 670 -24.87 -13.18 7.14
N ILE A 671 -24.43 -13.39 5.92
CA ILE A 671 -23.54 -14.51 5.55
C ILE A 671 -22.21 -14.30 6.29
N PRO A 672 -21.63 -15.37 6.90
CA PRO A 672 -20.33 -15.24 7.57
C PRO A 672 -19.28 -14.56 6.71
N ALA A 673 -18.61 -13.51 7.22
CA ALA A 673 -17.75 -12.62 6.47
C ALA A 673 -16.60 -13.36 5.75
N SER A 674 -16.08 -14.44 6.35
CA SER A 674 -14.99 -15.26 5.80
C SER A 674 -15.35 -15.98 4.50
N VAL A 675 -16.63 -16.25 4.24
CA VAL A 675 -17.10 -16.95 3.01
C VAL A 675 -18.09 -16.13 2.20
N ARG A 676 -18.56 -14.99 2.71
CA ARG A 676 -19.62 -14.17 2.09
C ARG A 676 -19.33 -13.82 0.64
N GLY A 677 -18.13 -13.30 0.35
CA GLY A 677 -17.76 -12.97 -1.03
C GLY A 677 -17.80 -14.16 -1.98
N LEU A 678 -17.36 -15.33 -1.52
CA LEU A 678 -17.35 -16.57 -2.32
C LEU A 678 -18.77 -17.09 -2.58
N VAL A 679 -19.65 -17.00 -1.58
CA VAL A 679 -21.08 -17.36 -1.71
C VAL A 679 -21.76 -16.46 -2.73
N LEU A 680 -21.52 -15.15 -2.68
CA LEU A 680 -22.10 -14.20 -3.63
C LEU A 680 -21.57 -14.39 -5.06
N ILE A 681 -20.26 -14.65 -5.22
CA ILE A 681 -19.66 -15.01 -6.53
C ILE A 681 -20.32 -16.26 -7.09
N ASN A 682 -20.44 -17.30 -6.26
CA ASN A 682 -21.08 -18.54 -6.70
C ASN A 682 -22.51 -18.30 -7.16
N GLN A 683 -23.30 -17.52 -6.42
CA GLN A 683 -24.68 -17.21 -6.78
C GLN A 683 -24.75 -16.44 -8.12
N MET A 684 -23.88 -15.43 -8.33
CA MET A 684 -23.83 -14.68 -9.59
C MET A 684 -23.49 -15.58 -10.78
N LYS A 685 -22.55 -16.52 -10.60
CA LYS A 685 -22.20 -17.52 -11.65
C LYS A 685 -23.39 -18.44 -11.99
N GLN A 686 -24.24 -18.79 -11.03
CA GLN A 686 -25.34 -19.73 -11.21
C GLN A 686 -26.60 -19.08 -11.78
N GLU A 687 -26.99 -17.92 -11.27
CA GLU A 687 -28.25 -17.27 -11.63
C GLU A 687 -28.11 -16.29 -12.80
N ASN A 688 -27.07 -15.43 -12.74
CA ASN A 688 -26.71 -14.51 -13.82
C ASN A 688 -27.87 -13.62 -14.33
N SER A 689 -28.76 -13.14 -13.44
CA SER A 689 -29.91 -12.31 -13.80
C SER A 689 -29.65 -10.82 -13.59
N LEU A 690 -30.35 -9.95 -14.36
CA LEU A 690 -30.31 -8.50 -14.13
C LEU A 690 -30.80 -8.17 -12.71
N THR A 691 -31.88 -8.84 -12.23
CA THR A 691 -32.40 -8.62 -10.88
C THR A 691 -31.36 -8.86 -9.80
N LEU A 692 -30.55 -9.92 -9.91
CA LEU A 692 -29.49 -10.20 -8.94
C LEU A 692 -28.38 -9.12 -8.99
N VAL A 693 -28.06 -8.60 -10.18
CA VAL A 693 -27.11 -7.48 -10.34
C VAL A 693 -27.65 -6.23 -9.65
N GLU A 694 -28.94 -5.88 -9.87
CA GLU A 694 -29.59 -4.76 -9.23
C GLU A 694 -29.64 -4.92 -7.70
N ASP A 695 -29.94 -6.11 -7.19
CA ASP A 695 -29.94 -6.40 -5.76
C ASP A 695 -28.55 -6.21 -5.13
N TYR A 696 -27.49 -6.68 -5.80
CA TYR A 696 -26.12 -6.51 -5.30
C TYR A 696 -25.64 -5.06 -5.34
N VAL A 697 -25.96 -4.32 -6.40
CA VAL A 697 -25.66 -2.88 -6.49
C VAL A 697 -26.43 -2.10 -5.43
N ASN A 698 -27.70 -2.45 -5.19
CA ASN A 698 -28.49 -1.82 -4.13
C ASN A 698 -27.90 -2.12 -2.72
N ALA A 699 -27.49 -3.36 -2.48
CA ALA A 699 -26.81 -3.74 -1.24
C ALA A 699 -25.49 -2.96 -1.06
N TYR A 700 -24.69 -2.77 -2.14
CA TYR A 700 -23.48 -1.97 -2.13
C TYR A 700 -23.74 -0.51 -1.71
N VAL A 701 -24.83 0.11 -2.21
CA VAL A 701 -25.20 1.49 -1.89
C VAL A 701 -25.69 1.65 -0.44
N THR A 702 -26.38 0.63 0.07
CA THR A 702 -27.10 0.75 1.37
C THR A 702 -26.32 0.29 2.57
N THR A 703 -25.32 -0.57 2.39
CA THR A 703 -24.50 -1.07 3.51
C THR A 703 -23.50 -0.04 4.02
N ASN A 704 -23.21 -0.07 5.31
CA ASN A 704 -22.09 0.63 5.93
C ASN A 704 -20.86 -0.28 6.14
N ASP A 705 -20.94 -1.59 5.82
CA ASP A 705 -19.81 -2.52 5.90
C ASP A 705 -18.94 -2.39 4.62
N SER A 706 -17.77 -1.77 4.77
CA SER A 706 -16.83 -1.55 3.67
C SER A 706 -16.24 -2.85 3.10
N ASN A 707 -16.09 -3.90 3.91
CA ASN A 707 -15.69 -5.23 3.42
C ASN A 707 -16.79 -5.87 2.55
N PHE A 708 -18.03 -5.73 2.98
CA PHE A 708 -19.17 -6.23 2.20
C PHE A 708 -19.29 -5.49 0.85
N ARG A 709 -19.08 -4.17 0.81
CA ARG A 709 -19.00 -3.42 -0.47
C ARG A 709 -17.97 -4.02 -1.42
N ARG A 710 -16.76 -4.29 -0.94
CA ARG A 710 -15.69 -4.91 -1.78
C ARG A 710 -16.10 -6.29 -2.28
N GLN A 711 -16.70 -7.12 -1.43
CA GLN A 711 -17.19 -8.44 -1.81
C GLN A 711 -18.29 -8.38 -2.87
N LEU A 712 -19.21 -7.41 -2.75
CA LEU A 712 -20.28 -7.17 -3.76
C LEU A 712 -19.69 -6.72 -5.10
N THR A 713 -18.75 -5.77 -5.11
CA THR A 713 -18.06 -5.33 -6.33
C THR A 713 -17.43 -6.49 -7.06
N GLN A 714 -16.75 -7.39 -6.34
CA GLN A 714 -16.14 -8.57 -6.89
C GLN A 714 -17.19 -9.55 -7.41
N ALA A 715 -18.27 -9.79 -6.65
CA ALA A 715 -19.30 -10.73 -7.04
C ALA A 715 -20.04 -10.30 -8.31
N VAL A 716 -20.40 -9.02 -8.42
CA VAL A 716 -21.09 -8.46 -9.61
C VAL A 716 -20.25 -8.65 -10.87
N SER A 717 -18.92 -8.58 -10.79
CA SER A 717 -18.04 -8.74 -11.96
C SER A 717 -18.11 -10.13 -12.63
N TYR A 718 -18.68 -11.13 -11.96
CA TYR A 718 -18.88 -12.47 -12.54
C TYR A 718 -20.15 -12.60 -13.40
N LEU A 719 -20.87 -11.52 -13.60
CA LEU A 719 -22.00 -11.50 -14.51
C LEU A 719 -21.60 -11.87 -15.95
N LYS A 720 -22.52 -12.53 -16.68
CA LYS A 720 -22.37 -12.90 -18.11
C LYS A 720 -23.63 -12.54 -18.90
N ASN A 721 -24.34 -11.45 -18.53
CA ASN A 721 -25.47 -10.93 -19.27
C ASN A 721 -25.27 -9.47 -19.65
N GLN A 722 -25.67 -9.09 -20.85
CA GLN A 722 -25.42 -7.73 -21.38
C GLN A 722 -26.26 -6.68 -20.69
N GLU A 723 -27.48 -6.97 -20.30
CA GLU A 723 -28.38 -6.01 -19.62
C GLU A 723 -27.81 -5.61 -18.25
N GLY A 724 -27.26 -6.59 -17.51
CA GLY A 724 -26.59 -6.31 -16.24
C GLY A 724 -25.30 -5.52 -16.43
N LEU A 725 -24.52 -5.79 -17.48
CA LEU A 725 -23.32 -5.06 -17.81
C LEU A 725 -23.64 -3.60 -18.15
N ASP A 726 -24.66 -3.37 -18.98
CA ASP A 726 -25.10 -2.02 -19.36
C ASP A 726 -25.65 -1.25 -18.14
N TYR A 727 -26.36 -1.94 -17.23
CA TYR A 727 -26.82 -1.36 -15.98
C TYR A 727 -25.65 -0.88 -15.12
N VAL A 728 -24.63 -1.72 -14.90
CA VAL A 728 -23.44 -1.36 -14.10
C VAL A 728 -22.71 -0.16 -14.71
N LEU A 729 -22.47 -0.17 -16.03
CA LEU A 729 -21.82 0.96 -16.71
C LEU A 729 -22.56 2.28 -16.52
N GLY A 730 -23.89 2.23 -16.47
CA GLY A 730 -24.73 3.39 -16.20
C GLY A 730 -24.52 3.99 -14.79
N GLN A 731 -24.01 3.17 -13.84
CA GLN A 731 -23.82 3.59 -12.44
C GLN A 731 -22.43 4.18 -12.16
N LEU A 732 -21.40 3.85 -12.95
CA LEU A 732 -19.98 4.12 -12.62
C LEU A 732 -19.66 5.60 -12.40
N LYS A 733 -20.39 6.50 -13.04
CA LYS A 733 -20.19 7.96 -12.90
C LYS A 733 -21.02 8.61 -11.81
N ASP A 734 -21.99 7.88 -11.25
CA ASP A 734 -22.82 8.40 -10.16
C ASP A 734 -22.10 8.16 -8.82
N LYS A 735 -21.48 9.21 -8.27
CA LYS A 735 -20.77 9.16 -6.98
C LYS A 735 -21.66 8.76 -5.78
N HIS A 736 -22.98 8.78 -5.96
CA HIS A 736 -23.93 8.31 -4.94
C HIS A 736 -24.17 6.80 -5.02
N VAL A 737 -23.74 6.18 -6.11
CA VAL A 737 -23.76 4.72 -6.30
C VAL A 737 -22.35 4.16 -6.16
N VAL A 738 -21.41 4.58 -7.02
CA VAL A 738 -20.02 4.14 -6.95
C VAL A 738 -19.17 5.22 -6.30
N LYS A 739 -18.64 4.94 -5.12
CA LYS A 739 -17.74 5.86 -4.43
C LYS A 739 -16.47 6.09 -5.28
N PRO A 740 -15.99 7.35 -5.42
CA PRO A 740 -14.81 7.64 -6.23
C PRO A 740 -13.60 6.78 -5.89
N GLN A 741 -13.31 6.58 -4.61
CA GLN A 741 -12.22 5.74 -4.12
C GLN A 741 -12.33 4.25 -4.51
N ASP A 742 -13.52 3.77 -4.84
CA ASP A 742 -13.78 2.37 -5.21
C ASP A 742 -13.85 2.17 -6.73
N LEU A 743 -13.83 3.25 -7.52
CA LEU A 743 -13.99 3.16 -8.98
C LEU A 743 -12.93 2.26 -9.62
N TYR A 744 -11.68 2.32 -9.14
CA TYR A 744 -10.61 1.46 -9.65
C TYR A 744 -10.86 -0.03 -9.35
N LEU A 745 -11.54 -0.37 -8.23
CA LEU A 745 -11.92 -1.76 -7.91
C LEU A 745 -12.99 -2.28 -8.87
N TRP A 746 -13.99 -1.47 -9.20
CA TRP A 746 -14.98 -1.81 -10.22
C TRP A 746 -14.27 -2.04 -11.56
N TYR A 747 -13.41 -1.12 -11.98
CA TYR A 747 -12.64 -1.23 -13.21
C TYR A 747 -11.80 -2.50 -13.26
N MET A 748 -11.00 -2.76 -12.22
CA MET A 748 -10.14 -3.94 -12.12
C MET A 748 -10.94 -5.25 -12.17
N ASN A 749 -11.99 -5.34 -11.36
CA ASN A 749 -12.79 -6.55 -11.25
C ASN A 749 -13.42 -6.92 -12.61
N PHE A 750 -14.00 -5.95 -13.32
CA PHE A 750 -14.63 -6.19 -14.62
C PHE A 750 -13.63 -6.37 -15.76
N LEU A 751 -12.55 -5.59 -15.80
CA LEU A 751 -11.51 -5.71 -16.83
C LEU A 751 -10.83 -7.09 -16.79
N SER A 752 -10.78 -7.72 -15.60
CA SER A 752 -10.24 -9.07 -15.41
C SER A 752 -11.13 -10.19 -15.97
N LYS A 753 -12.38 -9.89 -16.37
CA LYS A 753 -13.33 -10.87 -16.88
C LYS A 753 -13.44 -10.77 -18.40
N SER A 754 -13.23 -11.88 -19.11
CA SER A 754 -13.28 -11.93 -20.57
C SER A 754 -14.57 -11.34 -21.15
N PHE A 755 -15.72 -11.63 -20.53
CA PHE A 755 -17.05 -11.13 -20.97
C PHE A 755 -17.14 -9.60 -20.91
N ALA A 756 -16.57 -8.96 -19.91
CA ALA A 756 -16.69 -7.52 -19.66
C ALA A 756 -15.47 -6.70 -20.13
N GLN A 757 -14.35 -7.37 -20.43
CA GLN A 757 -13.06 -6.72 -20.66
C GLN A 757 -13.10 -5.65 -21.76
N GLU A 758 -13.64 -6.00 -22.94
CA GLU A 758 -13.74 -5.08 -24.06
C GLU A 758 -14.58 -3.85 -23.72
N THR A 759 -15.72 -4.08 -23.09
CA THR A 759 -16.67 -3.03 -22.72
C THR A 759 -16.07 -2.05 -21.72
N PHE A 760 -15.42 -2.56 -20.65
CA PHE A 760 -14.78 -1.72 -19.63
C PHE A 760 -13.54 -1.01 -20.16
N TRP A 761 -12.77 -1.63 -21.05
CA TRP A 761 -11.65 -0.97 -21.72
C TRP A 761 -12.11 0.19 -22.58
N ASN A 762 -13.16 0.01 -23.38
CA ASN A 762 -13.74 1.07 -24.19
C ASN A 762 -14.33 2.18 -23.31
N TRP A 763 -15.06 1.81 -22.24
CA TRP A 763 -15.58 2.77 -21.29
C TRP A 763 -14.48 3.66 -20.69
N ALA A 764 -13.37 3.09 -20.27
CA ALA A 764 -12.25 3.86 -19.71
C ALA A 764 -11.65 4.84 -20.73
N LYS A 765 -11.45 4.40 -21.98
CA LYS A 765 -10.97 5.27 -23.06
C LYS A 765 -11.94 6.41 -23.39
N ASP A 766 -13.24 6.10 -23.51
CA ASP A 766 -14.27 7.07 -23.84
C ASP A 766 -14.53 8.09 -22.72
N ASN A 767 -14.14 7.76 -21.49
CA ASN A 767 -14.36 8.59 -20.32
C ASN A 767 -13.05 9.08 -19.66
N TRP A 768 -11.91 8.99 -20.38
CA TRP A 768 -10.60 9.29 -19.82
C TRP A 768 -10.49 10.71 -19.22
N ASP A 769 -11.00 11.71 -19.92
CA ASP A 769 -10.97 13.10 -19.44
C ASP A 769 -11.80 13.26 -18.15
N TRP A 770 -12.94 12.53 -18.05
CA TRP A 770 -13.73 12.53 -16.84
C TRP A 770 -12.99 11.82 -15.68
N ILE A 771 -12.36 10.67 -15.93
CA ILE A 771 -11.56 9.94 -14.93
C ILE A 771 -10.44 10.86 -14.43
N LYS A 772 -9.74 11.53 -15.34
CA LYS A 772 -8.67 12.47 -14.99
C LYS A 772 -9.18 13.65 -14.16
N ALA A 773 -10.33 14.19 -14.49
CA ALA A 773 -10.93 15.28 -13.73
C ALA A 773 -11.45 14.85 -12.35
N ALA A 774 -11.94 13.60 -12.23
CA ALA A 774 -12.50 13.08 -10.98
C ALA A 774 -11.43 12.55 -10.01
N LEU A 775 -10.32 12.02 -10.52
CA LEU A 775 -9.29 11.29 -9.76
C LEU A 775 -7.86 11.78 -9.99
N GLY A 776 -7.63 12.80 -10.81
CA GLY A 776 -6.29 13.23 -11.22
C GLY A 776 -5.37 13.70 -10.09
N GLY A 777 -5.91 14.02 -8.92
CA GLY A 777 -5.16 14.28 -7.69
C GLY A 777 -5.13 13.10 -6.71
N ASP A 778 -5.84 12.02 -7.02
CA ASP A 778 -5.96 10.82 -6.18
C ASP A 778 -4.83 9.83 -6.48
N MET A 779 -4.27 9.20 -5.45
CA MET A 779 -3.24 8.16 -5.58
C MET A 779 -3.71 6.95 -6.40
N SER A 780 -5.02 6.72 -6.54
CA SER A 780 -5.57 5.60 -7.32
C SER A 780 -5.67 5.89 -8.83
N PHE A 781 -5.37 7.11 -9.29
CA PHE A 781 -5.51 7.48 -10.70
C PHE A 781 -4.60 6.66 -11.62
N ASP A 782 -3.36 6.42 -11.24
CA ASP A 782 -2.40 5.62 -11.99
C ASP A 782 -2.83 4.15 -12.14
N SER A 783 -3.74 3.67 -11.27
CA SER A 783 -4.32 2.32 -11.36
C SER A 783 -5.02 2.09 -12.71
N PHE A 784 -5.58 3.14 -13.33
CA PHE A 784 -6.21 3.02 -14.65
C PHE A 784 -5.20 2.74 -15.77
N VAL A 785 -3.92 3.02 -15.56
CA VAL A 785 -2.80 2.64 -16.43
C VAL A 785 -2.26 1.26 -16.06
N ASN A 786 -2.06 1.00 -14.77
CA ASN A 786 -1.43 -0.21 -14.26
C ASN A 786 -2.32 -1.46 -14.35
N ILE A 787 -3.63 -1.32 -14.13
CA ILE A 787 -4.59 -2.45 -14.19
C ILE A 787 -4.62 -3.11 -15.57
N PRO A 788 -4.81 -2.39 -16.70
CA PRO A 788 -4.72 -3.00 -18.03
C PRO A 788 -3.35 -3.65 -18.29
N ALA A 789 -2.27 -3.01 -17.86
CA ALA A 789 -0.90 -3.56 -17.97
C ALA A 789 -0.76 -4.88 -17.21
N GLY A 790 -1.43 -5.03 -16.06
CA GLY A 790 -1.47 -6.27 -15.28
C GLY A 790 -2.31 -7.39 -15.90
N ILE A 791 -3.31 -7.05 -16.72
CA ILE A 791 -4.34 -7.98 -17.20
C ILE A 791 -4.14 -8.39 -18.67
N PHE A 792 -3.78 -7.46 -19.57
CA PHE A 792 -3.71 -7.70 -21.00
C PHE A 792 -2.65 -8.73 -21.37
N LYS A 793 -3.00 -9.67 -22.26
CA LYS A 793 -2.17 -10.85 -22.59
C LYS A 793 -2.12 -11.19 -24.10
N THR A 794 -2.61 -10.33 -24.96
CA THR A 794 -2.62 -10.55 -26.42
C THR A 794 -1.95 -9.38 -27.15
N GLN A 795 -1.40 -9.66 -28.35
CA GLN A 795 -0.79 -8.61 -29.19
C GLN A 795 -1.80 -7.50 -29.49
N GLU A 796 -3.05 -7.84 -29.79
CA GLU A 796 -4.10 -6.86 -30.07
C GLU A 796 -4.29 -5.90 -28.88
N ARG A 797 -4.29 -6.41 -27.64
CA ARG A 797 -4.42 -5.58 -26.44
C ARG A 797 -3.18 -4.72 -26.19
N LEU A 798 -2.00 -5.23 -26.50
CA LEU A 798 -0.77 -4.44 -26.45
C LEU A 798 -0.87 -3.27 -27.44
N ASP A 799 -1.25 -3.52 -28.69
CA ASP A 799 -1.38 -2.49 -29.70
C ASP A 799 -2.41 -1.42 -29.31
N GLN A 800 -3.54 -1.83 -28.75
CA GLN A 800 -4.57 -0.92 -28.22
C GLN A 800 -4.07 -0.11 -27.02
N TYR A 801 -3.31 -0.71 -26.10
CA TYR A 801 -2.73 -0.03 -24.95
C TYR A 801 -1.72 1.05 -25.40
N ILE A 802 -0.81 0.70 -26.31
CA ILE A 802 0.16 1.64 -26.90
C ILE A 802 -0.57 2.80 -27.58
N ALA A 803 -1.52 2.48 -28.48
CA ALA A 803 -2.24 3.51 -29.25
C ALA A 803 -2.97 4.53 -28.34
N PHE A 804 -3.46 4.10 -27.16
CA PHE A 804 -4.18 4.96 -26.27
C PHE A 804 -3.27 5.70 -25.28
N PHE A 805 -2.31 5.01 -24.65
CA PHE A 805 -1.52 5.58 -23.56
C PHE A 805 -0.20 6.22 -23.98
N GLU A 806 0.48 5.75 -25.04
CA GLU A 806 1.76 6.33 -25.46
C GLU A 806 1.68 7.85 -25.73
N PRO A 807 0.61 8.40 -26.35
CA PRO A 807 0.47 9.86 -26.52
C PRO A 807 0.40 10.63 -25.18
N GLN A 808 0.10 9.96 -24.06
CA GLN A 808 -0.06 10.54 -22.73
C GLN A 808 1.24 10.54 -21.91
N THR A 809 2.35 10.03 -22.43
CA THR A 809 3.67 10.07 -21.77
C THR A 809 4.22 11.49 -21.58
N SER A 810 3.57 12.51 -22.16
CA SER A 810 3.86 13.91 -21.85
C SER A 810 3.44 14.30 -20.41
N ASP A 811 2.55 13.55 -19.79
CA ASP A 811 2.16 13.69 -18.39
C ASP A 811 3.18 12.96 -17.50
N LYS A 812 3.91 13.74 -16.69
CA LYS A 812 5.00 13.21 -15.85
C LYS A 812 4.52 12.25 -14.77
N ALA A 813 3.28 12.42 -14.30
CA ALA A 813 2.64 11.50 -13.34
C ALA A 813 2.38 10.10 -13.94
N LEU A 814 2.24 9.97 -15.26
CA LEU A 814 1.88 8.72 -15.94
C LEU A 814 3.02 8.09 -16.76
N GLU A 815 4.01 8.88 -17.18
CA GLU A 815 5.05 8.48 -18.15
C GLU A 815 5.68 7.12 -17.81
N ARG A 816 6.18 6.97 -16.57
CA ARG A 816 6.84 5.74 -16.12
C ARG A 816 5.92 4.53 -16.18
N ASN A 817 4.73 4.66 -15.60
CA ASN A 817 3.76 3.57 -15.53
C ASN A 817 3.30 3.13 -16.92
N ILE A 818 3.14 4.06 -17.87
CA ILE A 818 2.82 3.74 -19.26
C ILE A 818 3.95 2.96 -19.93
N LEU A 819 5.20 3.44 -19.84
CA LEU A 819 6.35 2.78 -20.46
C LEU A 819 6.61 1.38 -19.86
N MET A 820 6.50 1.23 -18.54
CA MET A 820 6.59 -0.07 -17.89
C MET A 820 5.43 -0.99 -18.28
N GLY A 821 4.21 -0.44 -18.38
CA GLY A 821 3.03 -1.18 -18.79
C GLY A 821 3.19 -1.80 -20.18
N ILE A 822 3.73 -1.05 -21.15
CA ILE A 822 4.04 -1.55 -22.50
C ILE A 822 4.99 -2.76 -22.42
N LYS A 823 6.09 -2.65 -21.68
CA LYS A 823 7.07 -3.74 -21.50
C LYS A 823 6.46 -4.97 -20.80
N THR A 824 5.64 -4.74 -19.79
CA THR A 824 4.98 -5.81 -19.02
C THR A 824 4.01 -6.61 -19.89
N ILE A 825 3.20 -5.94 -20.72
CA ILE A 825 2.28 -6.63 -21.64
C ILE A 825 3.09 -7.36 -22.71
N ALA A 826 4.08 -6.72 -23.32
CA ALA A 826 4.92 -7.33 -24.35
C ALA A 826 5.63 -8.60 -23.85
N ALA A 827 6.23 -8.54 -22.66
CA ALA A 827 6.88 -9.70 -22.04
C ALA A 827 5.90 -10.88 -21.84
N ARG A 828 4.66 -10.58 -21.43
CA ARG A 828 3.61 -11.59 -21.24
C ARG A 828 3.16 -12.19 -22.57
N VAL A 829 2.99 -11.38 -23.62
CA VAL A 829 2.64 -11.85 -24.96
C VAL A 829 3.72 -12.79 -25.47
N ASP A 830 4.99 -12.38 -25.41
CA ASP A 830 6.13 -13.20 -25.86
C ASP A 830 6.22 -14.53 -25.10
N LEU A 831 6.04 -14.51 -23.77
CA LEU A 831 6.05 -15.69 -22.94
C LEU A 831 4.92 -16.67 -23.33
N ILE A 832 3.70 -16.15 -23.54
CA ILE A 832 2.56 -16.98 -23.95
C ILE A 832 2.81 -17.59 -25.33
N GLU A 833 3.32 -16.84 -26.30
CA GLU A 833 3.63 -17.37 -27.64
C GLU A 833 4.65 -18.53 -27.58
N LYS A 834 5.66 -18.43 -26.72
CA LYS A 834 6.70 -19.44 -26.58
C LYS A 834 6.26 -20.69 -25.83
N GLU A 835 5.54 -20.54 -24.73
CA GLU A 835 5.34 -21.63 -23.75
C GLU A 835 3.94 -22.25 -23.82
N LYS A 836 2.96 -21.62 -24.50
CA LYS A 836 1.55 -22.09 -24.49
C LYS A 836 1.38 -23.55 -24.87
N ALA A 837 2.02 -23.98 -25.95
CA ALA A 837 1.87 -25.35 -26.45
C ALA A 837 2.42 -26.40 -25.46
N GLU A 838 3.52 -26.10 -24.78
CA GLU A 838 4.14 -27.00 -23.80
C GLU A 838 3.31 -27.04 -22.53
N VAL A 839 2.82 -25.89 -22.04
CA VAL A 839 1.91 -25.79 -20.88
C VAL A 839 0.59 -26.55 -21.13
N GLU A 840 -0.06 -26.35 -22.30
CA GLU A 840 -1.28 -27.08 -22.66
C GLU A 840 -1.04 -28.59 -22.80
N SER A 841 0.16 -28.99 -23.26
CA SER A 841 0.54 -30.41 -23.34
C SER A 841 0.71 -31.02 -21.95
N ALA A 842 1.42 -30.33 -21.04
CA ALA A 842 1.64 -30.81 -19.67
C ALA A 842 0.33 -30.91 -18.87
N LEU A 843 -0.62 -30.02 -19.13
CA LEU A 843 -1.95 -30.06 -18.48
C LEU A 843 -2.74 -31.34 -18.79
N LYS A 844 -2.45 -32.05 -19.89
CA LYS A 844 -3.18 -33.28 -20.24
C LYS A 844 -2.93 -34.45 -19.26
N ASP A 845 -1.89 -34.34 -18.45
CA ASP A 845 -1.58 -35.35 -17.43
C ASP A 845 -2.45 -35.18 -16.16
N TYR A 846 -3.26 -34.14 -16.12
CA TYR A 846 -4.19 -33.80 -15.04
C TYR A 846 -5.65 -33.81 -15.50
#